data_e3fcf167627c2d3c6fa26269d8c247bc
#
_entry.id   e3fcf167627c2d3c6fa26269d8c247bc
#
_cell.length_a   1.000
_cell.length_b   1.000
_cell.length_c   1.000
_cell.angle_alpha   90.00
_cell.angle_beta   90.00
_cell.angle_gamma   90.00
#
_symmetry.space_group_name_H-M   'P 1'
#
loop_
_entity.id
_entity.type
_entity.pdbx_description
1 polymer ?
#
loop_
_entity_poly.entity_id
_entity_poly.type
_entity_poly.pdbx_seq_one_letter_code
_entity_poly.pdbx_strand_id
1 'polypeptide(L)'
;MELNKLEQSFKLNNFNTEDDVKIHFHSDIIKPLLEELNPTMVSQYKSEDNLLAGGRTDATFQNVSFELKKIKYFKNASGIEEALYGRNNKDHGLYDYIISNSGVSNADRPDLIKSKLLNSIGVGFDGDSFIFARFVPSPTSHKINTDKLKIDIDVCLPVSFTYEIKNFSSGLKRLALLLKQQNKIALNKKNLISIINPKSEFVRKSIKTIYDELQFNLNDLNGSTRVRTLYKEWDRVFGTMYGEDDEATSFTEVSSVIKETYGYSEDVAIDSKVYLFALQTFFNMFLKLLIYSFLAQLVSPTFKAENLTKPQIDKLFDGELNKYESLVNNFFESHFMEWFTYTCLESKFDTTVVNNILDVVNQFDLSTYILKPEEIQDILQEVYMELIPAEMRHLMGEYFSPDWIVEHALDLVGYKGDIEKTLIDPTAGSGTFLTHAIKRIVSKSDGKLSRNDIDKITHNVIGFDINPISVVSAKANYILAVFSSCDDAVFEDFADPINVPIYIADSILSPVVYTEESELTLSIDTSVGKFQIPKFEDYSLASEFLKTLSKNIDDKCDFEIFWNAVENRFVDIQYKSIVEKLFDRLYTLHRAGNDSFWPIILRNSFAPILIGNKFDFVVGNPPWMAWKSMSKSYREGTLEIWKSYGIFEKNAYDKKTTHDDFGMAVTYVAVDKYLKNNGNMVFLLPASFLKSTKGGEGFRKLSITRFGQNVPFRIDAVDDFSNVKLFTIPTVAIKIIKGVEMVYPMNAYKVWKQIGKKTLIDSHAKWNEVANKLHFETLSAQPVDGNDKQSSWLTLPDMEFANKVLDSSKPRYYSGRKGIEPAGAKGIYLLKKPIRCRDGLMLIENCIERQRRKDFL
;
A
#
# COMPACT_ATOMS: atom_id res chain seq x y z
N MET A 1 7.25 21.41 -25.72
CA MET A 1 8.23 21.13 -26.79
C MET A 1 8.24 19.64 -27.12
N GLU A 2 8.27 19.26 -28.38
CA GLU A 2 8.38 17.85 -28.79
C GLU A 2 9.86 17.45 -28.78
N LEU A 3 10.25 16.56 -27.90
CA LEU A 3 11.66 16.08 -27.80
C LEU A 3 12.17 15.49 -29.11
N ASN A 4 11.31 14.84 -29.88
CA ASN A 4 11.64 14.30 -31.20
C ASN A 4 12.15 15.37 -32.19
N LYS A 5 11.68 16.63 -32.07
CA LYS A 5 12.18 17.72 -32.90
C LYS A 5 13.59 18.14 -32.54
N LEU A 6 13.93 18.11 -31.24
CA LEU A 6 15.31 18.36 -30.79
C LEU A 6 16.27 17.27 -31.30
N GLU A 7 15.86 16.02 -31.21
CA GLU A 7 16.63 14.89 -31.73
C GLU A 7 16.86 15.03 -33.23
N GLN A 8 15.81 15.35 -34.00
CA GLN A 8 15.93 15.56 -35.43
C GLN A 8 16.86 16.73 -35.79
N SER A 9 16.67 17.87 -35.08
CA SER A 9 17.53 19.05 -35.27
C SER A 9 19.00 18.75 -34.98
N PHE A 10 19.29 18.07 -33.89
CA PHE A 10 20.65 17.66 -33.52
C PHE A 10 21.26 16.73 -34.59
N LYS A 11 20.53 15.73 -35.04
CA LYS A 11 21.00 14.73 -36.04
C LYS A 11 21.22 15.28 -37.41
N LEU A 12 20.73 16.47 -37.75
CA LEU A 12 21.00 17.14 -39.04
C LEU A 12 22.41 17.75 -39.12
N ASN A 13 23.10 17.89 -37.99
CA ASN A 13 24.44 18.47 -37.97
C ASN A 13 25.52 17.45 -38.36
N ASN A 14 26.65 17.94 -38.85
CA ASN A 14 27.79 17.12 -39.16
C ASN A 14 28.77 17.15 -37.96
N PHE A 15 29.09 15.99 -37.42
CA PHE A 15 29.99 15.84 -36.29
C PHE A 15 31.34 15.21 -36.73
N ASN A 16 32.41 15.98 -36.68
CA ASN A 16 33.74 15.50 -37.01
C ASN A 16 34.62 15.37 -35.75
N THR A 17 34.40 16.20 -34.79
CA THR A 17 35.23 16.30 -33.56
C THR A 17 34.35 16.15 -32.31
N GLU A 18 35.01 16.02 -31.16
CA GLU A 18 34.35 16.08 -29.84
C GLU A 18 33.77 17.48 -29.58
N ASP A 19 34.50 18.52 -30.04
CA ASP A 19 34.01 19.91 -29.89
C ASP A 19 32.72 20.18 -30.65
N ASP A 20 32.52 19.57 -31.82
CA ASP A 20 31.26 19.68 -32.55
C ASP A 20 30.12 19.11 -31.73
N VAL A 21 30.31 17.96 -31.09
CA VAL A 21 29.30 17.36 -30.18
C VAL A 21 29.00 18.28 -29.01
N LYS A 22 30.02 18.89 -28.40
CA LYS A 22 29.88 19.83 -27.26
C LYS A 22 29.06 21.06 -27.63
N ILE A 23 29.38 21.69 -28.75
CA ILE A 23 28.71 22.91 -29.23
C ILE A 23 27.23 22.61 -29.49
N HIS A 24 26.94 21.58 -30.25
CA HIS A 24 25.58 21.23 -30.62
C HIS A 24 24.77 20.65 -29.45
N PHE A 25 25.41 19.93 -28.52
CA PHE A 25 24.74 19.51 -27.30
C PHE A 25 24.29 20.71 -26.47
N HIS A 26 25.12 21.72 -26.36
CA HIS A 26 24.75 22.94 -25.63
C HIS A 26 23.67 23.73 -26.37
N SER A 27 23.86 24.02 -27.69
CA SER A 27 22.96 24.91 -28.43
C SER A 27 21.63 24.28 -28.80
N ASP A 28 21.64 23.01 -29.19
CA ASP A 28 20.50 22.35 -29.84
C ASP A 28 19.72 21.46 -28.86
N ILE A 29 20.33 21.07 -27.72
CA ILE A 29 19.70 20.22 -26.71
C ILE A 29 19.54 20.97 -25.38
N ILE A 30 20.63 21.31 -24.69
CA ILE A 30 20.57 21.83 -23.31
C ILE A 30 19.84 23.16 -23.22
N LYS A 31 20.24 24.12 -24.03
CA LYS A 31 19.66 25.48 -23.99
C LYS A 31 18.16 25.47 -24.28
N PRO A 32 17.64 24.86 -25.36
CA PRO A 32 16.22 24.79 -25.61
C PRO A 32 15.45 24.02 -24.50
N LEU A 33 16.03 22.95 -23.93
CA LEU A 33 15.41 22.23 -22.83
C LEU A 33 15.31 23.10 -21.57
N LEU A 34 16.35 23.80 -21.19
CA LEU A 34 16.32 24.66 -19.99
C LEU A 34 15.42 25.86 -20.19
N GLU A 35 15.39 26.47 -21.38
CA GLU A 35 14.48 27.58 -21.68
C GLU A 35 13.00 27.19 -21.50
N GLU A 36 12.65 25.96 -21.84
CA GLU A 36 11.28 25.45 -21.66
C GLU A 36 10.99 24.90 -20.26
N LEU A 37 11.90 24.07 -19.71
CA LEU A 37 11.66 23.37 -18.46
C LEU A 37 11.98 24.25 -17.24
N ASN A 38 12.96 25.12 -17.37
CA ASN A 38 13.56 25.81 -16.24
C ASN A 38 14.23 27.13 -16.62
N PRO A 39 13.49 28.08 -17.23
CA PRO A 39 14.06 29.29 -17.82
C PRO A 39 14.86 30.16 -16.83
N THR A 40 14.48 30.14 -15.56
CA THR A 40 15.15 30.91 -14.50
C THR A 40 16.55 30.35 -14.15
N MET A 41 16.85 29.13 -14.58
CA MET A 41 18.09 28.44 -14.25
C MET A 41 19.04 28.26 -15.43
N VAL A 42 18.71 28.78 -16.60
CA VAL A 42 19.60 28.73 -17.78
C VAL A 42 21.01 29.24 -17.48
N SER A 43 21.10 30.29 -16.67
CA SER A 43 22.40 30.88 -16.26
C SER A 43 23.22 30.01 -15.31
N GLN A 44 22.63 28.94 -14.75
CA GLN A 44 23.34 28.01 -13.86
C GLN A 44 24.02 26.87 -14.62
N TYR A 45 23.72 26.70 -15.90
CA TYR A 45 24.46 25.80 -16.75
C TYR A 45 25.83 26.42 -17.09
N LYS A 46 26.88 25.73 -16.71
CA LYS A 46 28.25 26.16 -16.93
C LYS A 46 28.94 25.19 -17.88
N SER A 47 29.38 25.68 -19.00
CA SER A 47 30.30 24.94 -19.89
C SER A 47 31.70 25.09 -19.30
N GLU A 48 32.45 23.98 -19.18
CA GLU A 48 33.85 23.92 -18.66
C GLU A 48 33.98 24.44 -17.21
N ASP A 49 33.36 23.77 -16.25
CA ASP A 49 33.53 24.12 -14.82
C ASP A 49 34.82 23.49 -14.23
N ASN A 50 35.44 24.23 -13.31
CA ASN A 50 36.68 23.78 -12.66
C ASN A 50 36.38 22.73 -11.57
N LEU A 51 37.11 21.63 -11.60
CA LEU A 51 37.02 20.61 -10.56
C LEU A 51 37.84 21.04 -9.31
N LEU A 52 37.32 20.70 -8.15
CA LEU A 52 38.02 20.85 -6.86
C LEU A 52 39.40 20.11 -6.87
N ALA A 53 39.57 19.14 -7.72
CA ALA A 53 40.76 18.31 -7.87
C ALA A 53 41.80 18.84 -8.84
N GLY A 54 41.56 19.92 -9.57
CA GLY A 54 42.32 20.38 -10.73
C GLY A 54 41.95 19.59 -11.99
N GLY A 55 41.58 20.30 -13.03
CA GLY A 55 40.96 19.80 -14.26
C GLY A 55 39.63 20.48 -14.46
N ARG A 56 38.97 20.20 -15.60
CA ARG A 56 37.68 20.76 -15.96
C ARG A 56 36.71 19.66 -16.35
N THR A 57 35.44 19.79 -15.94
CA THR A 57 34.34 19.03 -16.52
C THR A 57 33.93 19.66 -17.85
N ASP A 58 33.34 18.91 -18.76
CA ASP A 58 32.78 19.48 -19.99
C ASP A 58 31.66 20.46 -19.70
N ALA A 59 30.79 20.13 -18.75
CA ALA A 59 29.77 21.04 -18.24
C ALA A 59 29.24 20.59 -16.87
N THR A 60 28.59 21.53 -16.17
CA THR A 60 27.83 21.27 -14.94
C THR A 60 26.49 22.00 -14.94
N PHE A 61 25.51 21.38 -14.31
CA PHE A 61 24.25 22.03 -13.99
C PHE A 61 23.80 21.54 -12.60
N GLN A 62 24.01 22.38 -11.60
CA GLN A 62 23.79 22.04 -10.19
C GLN A 62 24.54 20.76 -9.78
N ASN A 63 23.80 19.68 -9.41
CA ASN A 63 24.37 18.38 -9.01
C ASN A 63 24.54 17.41 -10.20
N VAL A 64 24.36 17.88 -11.42
CA VAL A 64 24.59 17.10 -12.65
C VAL A 64 25.92 17.50 -13.28
N SER A 65 26.78 16.54 -13.53
CA SER A 65 28.05 16.69 -14.24
C SER A 65 27.99 16.04 -15.61
N PHE A 66 28.55 16.68 -16.63
CA PHE A 66 28.51 16.18 -18.00
C PHE A 66 29.92 15.79 -18.47
N GLU A 67 29.96 14.70 -19.24
CA GLU A 67 31.12 14.23 -20.01
C GLU A 67 30.71 14.03 -21.47
N LEU A 68 31.30 14.77 -22.37
CA LEU A 68 30.96 14.76 -23.79
C LEU A 68 32.07 14.10 -24.59
N LYS A 69 31.70 13.23 -25.49
CA LYS A 69 32.64 12.46 -26.34
C LYS A 69 32.28 12.58 -27.82
N LYS A 70 33.24 12.29 -28.69
CA LYS A 70 32.98 12.23 -30.13
C LYS A 70 31.90 11.20 -30.46
N ILE A 71 31.25 11.39 -31.60
CA ILE A 71 30.10 10.59 -32.01
C ILE A 71 30.38 9.07 -31.97
N LYS A 72 29.42 8.33 -31.42
CA LYS A 72 29.43 6.86 -31.31
C LYS A 72 30.60 6.29 -30.49
N TYR A 73 31.12 7.06 -29.55
CA TYR A 73 32.23 6.65 -28.70
C TYR A 73 31.85 5.53 -27.73
N PHE A 74 30.62 5.50 -27.28
CA PHE A 74 30.09 4.52 -26.34
C PHE A 74 29.69 3.18 -26.96
N LYS A 75 29.95 3.00 -28.26
CA LYS A 75 29.76 1.68 -28.90
C LYS A 75 30.78 0.64 -28.44
N ASN A 76 31.93 1.07 -27.90
CA ASN A 76 33.01 0.21 -27.41
C ASN A 76 33.09 0.25 -25.90
N ALA A 77 33.33 -0.90 -25.27
CA ALA A 77 33.49 -1.01 -23.81
C ALA A 77 34.60 -0.09 -23.25
N SER A 78 35.72 0.04 -24.00
CA SER A 78 36.80 0.94 -23.65
C SER A 78 36.37 2.42 -23.65
N GLY A 79 35.51 2.83 -24.56
CA GLY A 79 34.97 4.20 -24.59
C GLY A 79 34.07 4.50 -23.42
N ILE A 80 33.27 3.52 -23.03
CA ILE A 80 32.39 3.60 -21.84
C ILE A 80 33.25 3.71 -20.58
N GLU A 81 34.25 2.82 -20.42
CA GLU A 81 35.16 2.82 -19.28
C GLU A 81 35.94 4.14 -19.16
N GLU A 82 36.37 4.69 -20.29
CA GLU A 82 37.04 6.00 -20.34
C GLU A 82 36.12 7.14 -19.90
N ALA A 83 34.86 7.15 -20.36
CA ALA A 83 33.90 8.16 -19.92
C ALA A 83 33.56 8.04 -18.42
N LEU A 84 33.57 6.83 -17.89
CA LEU A 84 33.28 6.59 -16.46
C LEU A 84 34.47 6.91 -15.56
N TYR A 85 35.70 6.55 -15.97
CA TYR A 85 36.87 6.56 -15.08
C TYR A 85 38.07 7.35 -15.62
N GLY A 86 38.02 7.88 -16.85
CA GLY A 86 39.18 8.53 -17.55
C GLY A 86 40.18 7.51 -18.11
N ARG A 87 41.04 7.94 -19.07
CA ARG A 87 41.99 7.08 -19.78
C ARG A 87 43.13 6.54 -18.93
N ASN A 88 43.54 7.30 -17.94
CA ASN A 88 44.72 6.98 -17.11
C ASN A 88 44.56 7.62 -15.71
N ASN A 89 45.56 7.46 -14.88
CA ASN A 89 45.53 7.97 -13.50
C ASN A 89 45.53 9.51 -13.38
N LYS A 90 45.56 10.25 -14.46
CA LYS A 90 45.57 11.72 -14.48
C LYS A 90 44.30 12.29 -15.07
N ASP A 91 43.63 11.54 -15.95
CA ASP A 91 42.40 11.98 -16.58
C ASP A 91 41.20 11.60 -15.70
N HIS A 92 40.21 12.49 -15.56
CA HIS A 92 39.01 12.30 -14.82
C HIS A 92 37.87 11.77 -15.69
N GLY A 93 36.92 11.07 -15.10
CA GLY A 93 35.69 10.64 -15.73
C GLY A 93 34.50 10.96 -14.85
N LEU A 94 33.30 10.48 -15.22
CA LEU A 94 32.04 10.74 -14.52
C LEU A 94 32.10 10.37 -13.04
N TYR A 95 32.84 9.32 -12.66
CA TYR A 95 33.05 8.95 -11.27
C TYR A 95 33.66 10.08 -10.45
N ASP A 96 34.78 10.63 -10.94
CA ASP A 96 35.49 11.73 -10.29
C ASP A 96 34.68 13.02 -10.31
N TYR A 97 33.97 13.28 -11.41
CA TYR A 97 33.10 14.48 -11.57
C TYR A 97 31.94 14.47 -10.57
N ILE A 98 31.30 13.33 -10.37
CA ILE A 98 30.21 13.18 -9.40
C ILE A 98 30.71 13.48 -7.99
N ILE A 99 31.85 12.90 -7.59
CA ILE A 99 32.40 13.13 -6.26
C ILE A 99 32.79 14.61 -6.10
N SER A 100 33.43 15.19 -7.06
CA SER A 100 33.85 16.60 -7.02
C SER A 100 32.65 17.55 -6.95
N ASN A 101 31.66 17.35 -7.81
CA ASN A 101 30.47 18.20 -7.89
C ASN A 101 29.50 18.00 -6.69
N SER A 102 29.58 16.86 -6.01
CA SER A 102 28.76 16.60 -4.81
C SER A 102 29.11 17.52 -3.63
N GLY A 103 30.24 18.21 -3.69
CA GLY A 103 30.71 19.09 -2.62
C GLY A 103 31.03 18.35 -1.31
N VAL A 104 31.44 17.09 -1.40
CA VAL A 104 31.95 16.35 -0.24
C VAL A 104 33.30 16.89 0.20
N SER A 105 33.57 16.85 1.50
CA SER A 105 34.79 17.30 2.09
C SER A 105 35.25 16.36 3.20
N ASN A 106 36.57 16.40 3.54
CA ASN A 106 37.20 15.62 4.61
C ASN A 106 36.56 15.92 6.01
N ALA A 107 35.93 17.08 6.16
CA ALA A 107 35.24 17.46 7.40
C ALA A 107 33.82 16.91 7.54
N ASP A 108 33.26 16.33 6.47
CA ASP A 108 31.90 15.81 6.47
C ASP A 108 31.80 14.48 7.22
N ARG A 109 30.71 14.28 7.96
CA ARG A 109 30.40 12.99 8.59
C ARG A 109 30.00 11.97 7.52
N PRO A 110 30.22 10.65 7.75
CA PRO A 110 29.90 9.59 6.80
C PRO A 110 28.48 9.66 6.23
N ASP A 111 27.47 9.94 7.06
CA ASP A 111 26.08 10.05 6.61
C ASP A 111 25.87 11.24 5.65
N LEU A 112 26.57 12.35 5.87
CA LEU A 112 26.49 13.52 5.01
C LEU A 112 27.20 13.26 3.67
N ILE A 113 28.36 12.60 3.70
CA ILE A 113 29.07 12.18 2.49
C ILE A 113 28.18 11.25 1.66
N LYS A 114 27.59 10.24 2.31
CA LYS A 114 26.63 9.33 1.65
C LYS A 114 25.50 10.10 0.99
N SER A 115 24.86 11.01 1.72
CA SER A 115 23.72 11.80 1.19
C SER A 115 24.12 12.65 0.00
N LYS A 116 25.27 13.32 0.05
CA LYS A 116 25.79 14.15 -1.04
C LYS A 116 26.08 13.32 -2.30
N LEU A 117 26.71 12.15 -2.14
CA LEU A 117 27.01 11.24 -3.27
C LEU A 117 25.74 10.68 -3.93
N LEU A 118 24.76 10.25 -3.13
CA LEU A 118 23.50 9.71 -3.64
C LEU A 118 22.65 10.75 -4.42
N ASN A 119 22.91 12.04 -4.20
CA ASN A 119 22.17 13.13 -4.85
C ASN A 119 22.87 13.68 -6.09
N SER A 120 24.08 13.23 -6.41
CA SER A 120 24.86 13.70 -7.56
C SER A 120 24.82 12.70 -8.71
N ILE A 121 24.70 13.21 -9.94
CA ILE A 121 24.50 12.41 -11.15
C ILE A 121 25.51 12.84 -12.22
N GLY A 122 26.04 11.85 -12.96
CA GLY A 122 26.88 12.08 -14.12
C GLY A 122 26.15 11.71 -15.40
N VAL A 123 26.26 12.52 -16.41
CA VAL A 123 25.68 12.30 -17.74
C VAL A 123 26.79 12.31 -18.79
N GLY A 124 27.02 11.16 -19.42
CA GLY A 124 27.87 11.04 -20.60
C GLY A 124 27.03 11.16 -21.86
N PHE A 125 27.55 11.81 -22.91
CA PHE A 125 26.90 11.88 -24.20
C PHE A 125 27.91 11.86 -25.34
N ASP A 126 27.63 11.05 -26.35
CA ASP A 126 28.51 10.87 -27.52
C ASP A 126 27.82 11.18 -28.88
N GLY A 127 26.74 11.94 -28.86
CA GLY A 127 25.97 12.25 -30.04
C GLY A 127 25.03 11.14 -30.55
N ASP A 128 25.14 9.91 -30.03
CA ASP A 128 24.34 8.75 -30.44
C ASP A 128 23.65 8.11 -29.20
N SER A 129 24.34 8.15 -28.06
CA SER A 129 23.92 7.50 -26.81
C SER A 129 24.24 8.34 -25.59
N PHE A 130 23.48 8.09 -24.52
CA PHE A 130 23.70 8.69 -23.20
C PHE A 130 24.17 7.63 -22.22
N ILE A 131 25.06 8.02 -21.31
CA ILE A 131 25.41 7.28 -20.10
C ILE A 131 24.86 8.08 -18.90
N PHE A 132 24.10 7.42 -18.02
CA PHE A 132 23.71 7.99 -16.74
C PHE A 132 24.40 7.23 -15.62
N ALA A 133 25.28 7.90 -14.88
CA ALA A 133 26.08 7.32 -13.83
C ALA A 133 25.74 7.94 -12.47
N ARG A 134 25.70 7.13 -11.40
CA ARG A 134 25.38 7.59 -10.05
C ARG A 134 25.85 6.62 -8.97
N PHE A 135 25.91 7.08 -7.75
CA PHE A 135 25.99 6.20 -6.58
C PHE A 135 24.58 5.75 -6.17
N VAL A 136 24.46 4.48 -5.78
CA VAL A 136 23.22 3.88 -5.25
C VAL A 136 23.49 3.25 -3.88
N PRO A 137 22.49 3.11 -3.00
CA PRO A 137 22.63 2.38 -1.75
C PRO A 137 23.08 0.94 -1.99
N SER A 138 24.05 0.46 -1.19
CA SER A 138 24.57 -0.90 -1.25
C SER A 138 24.41 -1.59 0.11
N PRO A 139 24.13 -2.91 0.16
CA PRO A 139 24.09 -3.67 1.40
C PRO A 139 25.50 -3.84 2.01
N THR A 140 26.55 -3.70 1.20
CA THR A 140 27.95 -3.76 1.61
C THR A 140 28.58 -2.38 1.56
N SER A 141 29.46 -2.09 2.52
CA SER A 141 30.23 -0.84 2.52
C SER A 141 31.47 -0.95 1.64
N HIS A 142 31.65 0.04 0.79
CA HIS A 142 32.79 0.12 -0.13
C HIS A 142 33.59 1.39 0.15
N LYS A 143 34.92 1.30 -0.01
CA LYS A 143 35.79 2.48 0.05
C LYS A 143 35.58 3.31 -1.23
N ILE A 144 35.35 4.60 -1.06
CA ILE A 144 35.23 5.54 -2.17
C ILE A 144 36.65 5.84 -2.65
N ASN A 145 36.92 5.59 -3.93
CA ASN A 145 38.20 5.90 -4.52
C ASN A 145 38.31 7.40 -4.84
N THR A 146 39.20 8.09 -4.16
CA THR A 146 39.50 9.52 -4.35
C THR A 146 40.93 9.78 -4.76
N ASP A 147 41.66 8.76 -5.22
CA ASP A 147 43.11 8.85 -5.53
C ASP A 147 43.44 9.92 -6.59
N LYS A 148 42.51 10.22 -7.48
CA LYS A 148 42.62 11.25 -8.52
C LYS A 148 42.18 12.63 -8.05
N LEU A 149 41.58 12.75 -6.87
CA LEU A 149 41.03 13.97 -6.36
C LEU A 149 41.92 14.57 -5.27
N LYS A 150 41.88 15.88 -5.08
CA LYS A 150 42.55 16.54 -3.96
C LYS A 150 41.81 16.39 -2.62
N ILE A 151 40.88 15.46 -2.56
CA ILE A 151 40.04 15.17 -1.39
C ILE A 151 40.45 13.76 -0.96
N ASP A 152 40.79 13.56 0.29
CA ASP A 152 41.05 12.24 0.85
C ASP A 152 39.89 11.82 1.74
N ILE A 153 38.98 11.00 1.17
CA ILE A 153 37.82 10.43 1.89
C ILE A 153 38.18 9.01 2.29
N ASP A 154 38.75 8.83 3.47
CA ASP A 154 39.09 7.51 3.99
C ASP A 154 37.92 6.89 4.80
N VAL A 155 36.76 6.69 4.13
CA VAL A 155 35.56 6.12 4.74
C VAL A 155 34.97 5.04 3.84
N CYS A 156 34.57 3.90 4.45
CA CYS A 156 33.77 2.90 3.77
C CYS A 156 32.27 3.27 3.94
N LEU A 157 31.58 3.42 2.84
CA LEU A 157 30.16 3.79 2.80
C LEU A 157 29.30 2.68 2.18
N PRO A 158 28.07 2.48 2.63
CA PRO A 158 27.13 1.51 2.05
C PRO A 158 26.54 2.08 0.75
N VAL A 159 27.39 2.31 -0.24
CA VAL A 159 27.04 2.78 -1.57
C VAL A 159 27.87 2.04 -2.61
N SER A 160 27.30 1.87 -3.81
CA SER A 160 28.01 1.36 -4.99
C SER A 160 27.82 2.31 -6.16
N PHE A 161 28.81 2.38 -7.03
CA PHE A 161 28.73 3.15 -8.27
C PHE A 161 28.09 2.30 -9.36
N THR A 162 27.12 2.86 -10.09
CA THR A 162 26.45 2.19 -11.19
C THR A 162 26.21 3.13 -12.34
N TYR A 163 25.97 2.58 -13.53
CA TYR A 163 25.63 3.35 -14.71
C TYR A 163 24.64 2.58 -15.59
N GLU A 164 23.94 3.30 -16.43
CA GLU A 164 23.11 2.76 -17.49
C GLU A 164 23.35 3.51 -18.81
N ILE A 165 23.18 2.80 -19.92
CA ILE A 165 23.33 3.36 -21.27
C ILE A 165 21.96 3.42 -21.91
N LYS A 166 21.63 4.57 -22.52
CA LYS A 166 20.40 4.82 -23.21
C LYS A 166 20.68 5.25 -24.64
N ASN A 167 19.81 4.84 -25.57
CA ASN A 167 19.81 5.41 -26.91
C ASN A 167 19.46 6.90 -26.86
N PHE A 168 19.60 7.60 -27.96
CA PHE A 168 19.41 9.05 -28.03
C PHE A 168 18.02 9.46 -27.53
N SER A 169 16.95 8.85 -28.02
CA SER A 169 15.56 9.22 -27.67
C SER A 169 15.25 9.02 -26.19
N SER A 170 15.53 7.84 -25.68
CA SER A 170 15.32 7.50 -24.24
C SER A 170 16.24 8.34 -23.33
N GLY A 171 17.48 8.56 -23.75
CA GLY A 171 18.42 9.39 -23.01
C GLY A 171 18.02 10.85 -22.95
N LEU A 172 17.46 11.39 -24.05
CA LEU A 172 16.94 12.76 -24.09
C LEU A 172 15.72 12.94 -23.15
N LYS A 173 14.80 11.97 -23.14
CA LYS A 173 13.69 11.93 -22.18
C LYS A 173 14.21 11.96 -20.73
N ARG A 174 15.20 11.12 -20.43
CA ARG A 174 15.81 11.04 -19.08
C ARG A 174 16.52 12.33 -18.69
N LEU A 175 17.25 12.93 -19.62
CA LEU A 175 17.91 14.22 -19.43
C LEU A 175 16.89 15.34 -19.16
N ALA A 176 15.79 15.38 -19.92
CA ALA A 176 14.73 16.36 -19.67
C ALA A 176 14.12 16.22 -18.26
N LEU A 177 13.89 15.00 -17.78
CA LEU A 177 13.45 14.75 -16.41
C LEU A 177 14.47 15.26 -15.39
N LEU A 178 15.76 14.97 -15.58
CA LEU A 178 16.83 15.44 -14.69
C LEU A 178 16.93 16.95 -14.60
N LEU A 179 16.84 17.65 -15.72
CA LEU A 179 16.90 19.11 -15.76
C LEU A 179 15.68 19.78 -15.15
N LYS A 180 14.52 19.13 -15.27
CA LYS A 180 13.25 19.58 -14.67
C LYS A 180 13.25 19.49 -13.15
N GLN A 181 13.92 18.50 -12.57
CA GLN A 181 13.95 18.23 -11.13
C GLN A 181 14.51 19.37 -10.29
N GLN A 182 15.45 20.11 -10.84
CA GLN A 182 16.37 20.96 -10.05
C GLN A 182 15.70 22.08 -9.25
N ASN A 183 14.43 22.37 -9.49
CA ASN A 183 13.64 23.37 -8.74
C ASN A 183 12.44 22.79 -8.02
N LYS A 184 12.32 21.48 -7.95
CA LYS A 184 11.17 20.81 -7.36
C LYS A 184 11.53 20.14 -6.04
N ILE A 185 10.53 19.97 -5.20
CA ILE A 185 10.65 19.27 -3.93
C ILE A 185 10.66 17.78 -4.20
N ALA A 186 11.69 17.06 -3.75
CA ALA A 186 11.75 15.60 -3.91
C ALA A 186 10.50 14.92 -3.31
N LEU A 187 9.93 13.99 -4.07
CA LEU A 187 8.78 13.22 -3.62
C LEU A 187 9.22 12.16 -2.61
N ASN A 188 9.21 12.53 -1.34
CA ASN A 188 9.53 11.63 -0.23
C ASN A 188 8.61 11.92 0.97
N LYS A 189 8.58 10.99 1.93
CA LYS A 189 7.79 11.06 3.15
C LYS A 189 7.89 12.42 3.85
N LYS A 190 9.10 12.89 4.15
CA LYS A 190 9.32 14.11 4.92
C LYS A 190 8.71 15.34 4.23
N ASN A 191 8.93 15.45 2.94
CA ASN A 191 8.45 16.58 2.14
C ASN A 191 6.93 16.54 1.96
N LEU A 192 6.36 15.36 1.70
CA LEU A 192 4.91 15.19 1.61
C LEU A 192 4.22 15.57 2.92
N ILE A 193 4.65 14.99 4.04
CA ILE A 193 4.08 15.29 5.36
C ILE A 193 4.26 16.76 5.74
N SER A 194 5.33 17.41 5.32
CA SER A 194 5.52 18.84 5.61
C SER A 194 4.45 19.73 4.98
N ILE A 195 3.83 19.28 3.88
CA ILE A 195 2.81 20.02 3.13
C ILE A 195 1.42 19.45 3.38
N ILE A 196 1.29 18.12 3.34
CA ILE A 196 0.02 17.40 3.52
C ILE A 196 -0.09 16.92 4.96
N ASN A 197 -0.56 17.76 5.84
CA ASN A 197 -0.78 17.44 7.27
C ASN A 197 -1.92 18.29 7.85
N PRO A 198 -2.50 17.90 9.00
CA PRO A 198 -3.64 18.59 9.61
C PRO A 198 -3.38 20.03 10.04
N LYS A 199 -2.10 20.44 10.20
CA LYS A 199 -1.72 21.81 10.58
C LYS A 199 -1.60 22.74 9.36
N SER A 200 -1.52 22.19 8.16
CA SER A 200 -1.44 22.94 6.91
C SER A 200 -2.74 23.70 6.66
N GLU A 201 -2.64 25.00 6.44
CA GLU A 201 -3.80 25.86 6.12
C GLU A 201 -4.47 25.42 4.83
N PHE A 202 -3.69 25.01 3.84
CA PHE A 202 -4.16 24.46 2.58
C PHE A 202 -5.05 23.21 2.82
N VAL A 203 -4.58 22.25 3.61
CA VAL A 203 -5.31 21.01 3.92
C VAL A 203 -6.60 21.32 4.67
N ARG A 204 -6.53 22.14 5.71
CA ARG A 204 -7.70 22.55 6.50
C ARG A 204 -8.78 23.22 5.66
N LYS A 205 -8.38 24.20 4.82
CA LYS A 205 -9.33 24.88 3.93
C LYS A 205 -9.96 23.94 2.93
N SER A 206 -9.17 23.08 2.30
CA SER A 206 -9.67 22.11 1.31
C SER A 206 -10.67 21.15 1.94
N ILE A 207 -10.32 20.53 3.08
CA ILE A 207 -11.21 19.59 3.78
C ILE A 207 -12.48 20.29 4.25
N LYS A 208 -12.35 21.50 4.81
CA LYS A 208 -13.53 22.27 5.23
C LYS A 208 -14.46 22.57 4.06
N THR A 209 -13.92 22.96 2.92
CA THR A 209 -14.72 23.24 1.72
C THR A 209 -15.46 22.00 1.23
N ILE A 210 -14.77 20.85 1.22
CA ILE A 210 -15.38 19.55 0.88
C ILE A 210 -16.48 19.16 1.89
N TYR A 211 -16.22 19.33 3.18
CA TYR A 211 -17.16 19.02 4.25
C TYR A 211 -18.43 19.89 4.16
N ASP A 212 -18.28 21.21 3.96
CA ASP A 212 -19.39 22.15 3.85
C ASP A 212 -20.27 21.79 2.63
N GLU A 213 -19.68 21.43 1.48
CA GLU A 213 -20.40 21.00 0.28
C GLU A 213 -21.12 19.67 0.49
N LEU A 214 -20.48 18.72 1.18
CA LEU A 214 -21.12 17.45 1.56
C LEU A 214 -22.32 17.70 2.46
N GLN A 215 -22.17 18.52 3.50
CA GLN A 215 -23.27 18.86 4.41
C GLN A 215 -24.46 19.47 3.67
N PHE A 216 -24.22 20.37 2.70
CA PHE A 216 -25.26 20.91 1.84
C PHE A 216 -25.96 19.78 1.05
N ASN A 217 -25.21 18.94 0.34
CA ASN A 217 -25.81 17.90 -0.49
C ASN A 217 -26.56 16.82 0.30
N LEU A 218 -26.13 16.55 1.54
CA LEU A 218 -26.77 15.54 2.39
C LEU A 218 -28.04 16.06 3.07
N ASN A 219 -28.06 17.32 3.49
CA ASN A 219 -29.09 17.86 4.38
C ASN A 219 -30.07 18.81 3.70
N ASP A 220 -29.69 19.48 2.60
CA ASP A 220 -30.58 20.42 1.90
C ASP A 220 -31.49 19.71 0.90
N LEU A 221 -32.72 20.20 0.74
CA LEU A 221 -33.68 19.68 -0.22
C LEU A 221 -33.21 19.80 -1.67
N ASN A 222 -32.44 20.83 -1.97
CA ASN A 222 -31.85 21.08 -3.28
C ASN A 222 -30.53 20.31 -3.50
N GLY A 223 -30.06 19.59 -2.49
CA GLY A 223 -28.85 18.76 -2.58
C GLY A 223 -29.04 17.57 -3.54
N SER A 224 -27.93 17.09 -4.10
CA SER A 224 -27.90 15.99 -5.06
C SER A 224 -28.34 14.65 -4.44
N THR A 225 -29.39 14.04 -5.00
CA THR A 225 -29.84 12.70 -4.61
C THR A 225 -28.74 11.66 -4.84
N ARG A 226 -27.94 11.84 -5.88
CA ARG A 226 -26.86 10.96 -6.23
C ARG A 226 -25.74 11.00 -5.18
N VAL A 227 -25.37 12.18 -4.70
CA VAL A 227 -24.40 12.35 -3.60
C VAL A 227 -24.90 11.64 -2.34
N ARG A 228 -26.17 11.77 -2.01
CA ARG A 228 -26.79 11.05 -0.88
C ARG A 228 -26.72 9.54 -1.03
N THR A 229 -26.92 9.03 -2.22
CA THR A 229 -26.85 7.58 -2.50
C THR A 229 -25.41 7.08 -2.39
N LEU A 230 -24.44 7.80 -2.92
CA LEU A 230 -23.01 7.46 -2.81
C LEU A 230 -22.53 7.47 -1.35
N TYR A 231 -22.93 8.48 -0.58
CA TYR A 231 -22.61 8.54 0.85
C TYR A 231 -23.23 7.37 1.63
N LYS A 232 -24.51 7.03 1.37
CA LYS A 232 -25.18 5.88 2.00
C LYS A 232 -24.51 4.56 1.66
N GLU A 233 -24.06 4.39 0.41
CA GLU A 233 -23.36 3.17 0.01
C GLU A 233 -21.96 3.09 0.64
N TRP A 234 -21.25 4.20 0.69
CA TRP A 234 -20.00 4.29 1.44
C TRP A 234 -20.21 3.95 2.93
N ASP A 235 -21.21 4.53 3.57
CA ASP A 235 -21.53 4.25 4.98
C ASP A 235 -21.93 2.79 5.19
N ARG A 236 -22.66 2.18 4.24
CA ARG A 236 -22.98 0.75 4.28
C ARG A 236 -21.73 -0.13 4.17
N VAL A 237 -20.86 0.13 3.22
CA VAL A 237 -19.65 -0.69 2.99
C VAL A 237 -18.63 -0.45 4.09
N PHE A 238 -18.38 0.79 4.41
CA PHE A 238 -17.39 1.22 5.37
C PHE A 238 -17.92 1.19 6.81
N GLY A 239 -19.14 1.68 7.04
CA GLY A 239 -19.78 1.75 8.35
C GLY A 239 -20.17 0.39 8.92
N THR A 240 -20.39 -0.63 8.08
CA THR A 240 -20.69 -1.99 8.56
C THR A 240 -19.56 -2.58 9.42
N MET A 241 -18.33 -2.18 9.23
CA MET A 241 -17.23 -2.63 10.10
C MET A 241 -17.19 -1.89 11.45
N TYR A 242 -17.69 -0.65 11.56
CA TYR A 242 -17.42 0.28 12.66
C TYR A 242 -18.61 0.59 13.55
N GLY A 243 -19.34 -0.42 13.96
CA GLY A 243 -20.30 -0.41 15.07
C GLY A 243 -21.29 0.76 15.22
N GLU A 244 -22.52 0.56 14.77
CA GLU A 244 -23.70 1.29 15.24
C GLU A 244 -24.47 0.43 16.26
N ASP A 245 -23.93 0.21 17.43
CA ASP A 245 -24.74 -0.28 18.55
C ASP A 245 -24.58 0.70 19.70
N ASP A 246 -25.68 1.09 20.33
CA ASP A 246 -25.99 1.84 21.56
C ASP A 246 -24.82 2.35 22.47
N GLU A 247 -23.59 2.08 22.13
CA GLU A 247 -22.39 2.67 22.73
C GLU A 247 -21.99 3.94 21.96
N ALA A 248 -22.85 4.94 22.03
CA ALA A 248 -22.66 6.30 21.47
C ALA A 248 -21.39 7.02 21.97
N THR A 249 -20.58 6.38 22.77
CA THR A 249 -19.35 6.91 23.36
C THR A 249 -18.18 7.02 22.36
N SER A 250 -18.07 6.12 21.38
CA SER A 250 -16.91 6.09 20.49
C SER A 250 -16.87 7.25 19.47
N PHE A 251 -18.01 7.58 18.82
CA PHE A 251 -18.03 8.66 17.83
C PHE A 251 -18.08 10.07 18.43
N THR A 252 -18.58 10.23 19.66
CA THR A 252 -18.53 11.51 20.38
C THR A 252 -17.08 11.84 20.79
N GLU A 253 -16.30 10.84 21.19
CA GLU A 253 -14.88 11.01 21.49
C GLU A 253 -14.08 11.36 20.22
N VAL A 254 -14.42 10.78 19.06
CA VAL A 254 -13.79 11.08 17.78
C VAL A 254 -14.03 12.52 17.34
N SER A 255 -15.22 13.10 17.58
CA SER A 255 -15.48 14.50 17.24
C SER A 255 -14.52 15.46 17.97
N SER A 256 -14.22 15.20 19.25
CA SER A 256 -13.25 16.01 20.01
C SER A 256 -11.84 15.90 19.44
N VAL A 257 -11.42 14.70 19.02
CA VAL A 257 -10.11 14.45 18.40
C VAL A 257 -9.99 15.18 17.04
N ILE A 258 -11.05 15.17 16.23
CA ILE A 258 -11.08 15.93 14.97
C ILE A 258 -10.92 17.43 15.24
N LYS A 259 -11.66 17.97 16.21
CA LYS A 259 -11.59 19.39 16.56
C LYS A 259 -10.17 19.79 17.00
N GLU A 260 -9.56 18.99 17.89
CA GLU A 260 -8.21 19.22 18.35
C GLU A 260 -7.19 19.15 17.21
N THR A 261 -7.27 18.10 16.39
CA THR A 261 -6.32 17.83 15.30
C THR A 261 -6.38 18.90 14.22
N TYR A 262 -7.59 19.32 13.83
CA TYR A 262 -7.81 20.26 12.74
C TYR A 262 -8.02 21.71 13.19
N GLY A 263 -7.99 21.97 14.49
CA GLY A 263 -8.05 23.31 15.09
C GLY A 263 -9.42 23.96 15.01
N TYR A 264 -10.51 23.16 15.15
CA TYR A 264 -11.86 23.69 15.30
C TYR A 264 -12.11 24.09 16.77
N SER A 265 -12.95 25.11 16.98
CA SER A 265 -13.39 25.46 18.32
C SER A 265 -14.42 24.47 18.87
N GLU A 266 -14.48 24.33 20.19
CA GLU A 266 -15.34 23.33 20.88
C GLU A 266 -16.83 23.49 20.59
N ASP A 267 -17.28 24.68 20.30
CA ASP A 267 -18.67 25.04 19.98
C ASP A 267 -19.12 24.65 18.56
N VAL A 268 -18.18 24.31 17.66
CA VAL A 268 -18.51 23.85 16.30
C VAL A 268 -19.05 22.43 16.34
N ALA A 269 -20.25 22.20 15.85
CA ALA A 269 -20.81 20.86 15.67
C ALA A 269 -20.17 20.19 14.44
N ILE A 270 -19.51 19.05 14.62
CA ILE A 270 -18.92 18.26 13.54
C ILE A 270 -19.55 16.87 13.53
N ASP A 271 -20.13 16.49 12.39
CA ASP A 271 -20.49 15.11 12.10
C ASP A 271 -19.21 14.34 11.74
N SER A 272 -18.79 13.44 12.61
CA SER A 272 -17.53 12.72 12.47
C SER A 272 -17.47 11.80 11.25
N LYS A 273 -18.61 11.19 10.85
CA LYS A 273 -18.70 10.33 9.67
C LYS A 273 -18.58 11.16 8.39
N VAL A 274 -19.33 12.25 8.28
CA VAL A 274 -19.27 13.15 7.13
C VAL A 274 -17.88 13.79 7.02
N TYR A 275 -17.27 14.11 8.16
CA TYR A 275 -15.91 14.65 8.17
C TYR A 275 -14.88 13.61 7.70
N LEU A 276 -15.00 12.36 8.12
CA LEU A 276 -14.16 11.27 7.63
C LEU A 276 -14.30 11.07 6.12
N PHE A 277 -15.54 11.11 5.62
CA PHE A 277 -15.78 11.02 4.17
C PHE A 277 -15.17 12.19 3.41
N ALA A 278 -15.21 13.42 3.96
CA ALA A 278 -14.53 14.59 3.40
C ALA A 278 -13.00 14.43 3.39
N LEU A 279 -12.41 13.92 4.47
CA LEU A 279 -10.98 13.59 4.55
C LEU A 279 -10.57 12.59 3.48
N GLN A 280 -11.34 11.51 3.35
CA GLN A 280 -11.08 10.48 2.36
C GLN A 280 -11.25 11.02 0.93
N THR A 281 -12.23 11.90 0.70
CA THR A 281 -12.40 12.57 -0.60
C THR A 281 -11.19 13.45 -0.93
N PHE A 282 -10.70 14.26 0.00
CA PHE A 282 -9.51 15.07 -0.19
C PHE A 282 -8.29 14.20 -0.54
N PHE A 283 -8.09 13.14 0.20
CA PHE A 283 -6.96 12.24 -0.03
C PHE A 283 -7.07 11.51 -1.37
N ASN A 284 -8.26 11.07 -1.76
CA ASN A 284 -8.51 10.48 -3.07
C ASN A 284 -8.22 11.47 -4.22
N MET A 285 -8.68 12.73 -4.12
CA MET A 285 -8.34 13.77 -5.09
C MET A 285 -6.82 13.95 -5.21
N PHE A 286 -6.13 14.03 -4.07
CA PHE A 286 -4.68 14.16 -4.04
C PHE A 286 -3.98 12.98 -4.73
N LEU A 287 -4.36 11.73 -4.41
CA LEU A 287 -3.77 10.54 -5.01
C LEU A 287 -4.00 10.47 -6.52
N LYS A 288 -5.23 10.72 -6.98
CA LYS A 288 -5.54 10.68 -8.42
C LYS A 288 -4.76 11.75 -9.20
N LEU A 289 -4.66 12.97 -8.67
CA LEU A 289 -3.89 14.04 -9.29
C LEU A 289 -2.38 13.77 -9.27
N LEU A 290 -1.86 13.16 -8.21
CA LEU A 290 -0.46 12.76 -8.11
C LEU A 290 -0.12 11.72 -9.20
N ILE A 291 -0.92 10.66 -9.30
CA ILE A 291 -0.72 9.61 -10.30
C ILE A 291 -0.98 10.11 -11.72
N TYR A 292 -2.00 10.96 -11.93
CA TYR A 292 -2.22 11.63 -13.20
C TYR A 292 -0.96 12.38 -13.67
N SER A 293 -0.40 13.21 -12.78
CA SER A 293 0.80 13.97 -13.09
C SER A 293 2.04 13.09 -13.28
N PHE A 294 2.14 11.97 -12.56
CA PHE A 294 3.20 10.98 -12.71
C PHE A 294 3.13 10.28 -14.08
N LEU A 295 1.98 9.71 -14.43
CA LEU A 295 1.77 9.03 -15.71
C LEU A 295 1.96 9.97 -16.91
N ALA A 296 1.49 11.21 -16.77
CA ALA A 296 1.69 12.24 -17.78
C ALA A 296 3.16 12.54 -18.03
N GLN A 297 4.00 12.53 -16.99
CA GLN A 297 5.45 12.75 -17.15
C GLN A 297 6.16 11.55 -17.74
N LEU A 298 5.67 10.32 -17.54
CA LEU A 298 6.21 9.13 -18.23
C LEU A 298 6.06 9.23 -19.73
N VAL A 299 4.89 9.68 -20.20
CA VAL A 299 4.59 9.84 -21.63
C VAL A 299 5.24 11.10 -22.19
N SER A 300 5.18 12.20 -21.46
CA SER A 300 5.73 13.50 -21.87
C SER A 300 6.54 14.12 -20.72
N PRO A 301 7.86 13.97 -20.69
CA PRO A 301 8.73 14.53 -19.65
C PRO A 301 8.56 16.04 -19.45
N THR A 302 8.18 16.76 -20.50
CA THR A 302 7.93 18.20 -20.44
C THR A 302 6.53 18.57 -19.93
N PHE A 303 5.67 17.59 -19.66
CA PHE A 303 4.31 17.83 -19.19
C PHE A 303 4.30 18.63 -17.88
N LYS A 304 3.47 19.68 -17.88
CA LYS A 304 3.13 20.44 -16.67
C LYS A 304 1.60 20.47 -16.59
N ALA A 305 1.07 20.02 -15.48
CA ALA A 305 -0.36 20.07 -15.27
C ALA A 305 -0.80 21.54 -15.14
N GLU A 306 -1.72 21.96 -16.00
CA GLU A 306 -2.37 23.28 -15.96
C GLU A 306 -3.67 23.17 -15.17
N ASN A 307 -4.24 24.31 -14.80
CA ASN A 307 -5.52 24.37 -14.13
C ASN A 307 -6.62 23.72 -14.96
N LEU A 308 -7.35 22.82 -14.36
CA LEU A 308 -8.42 22.07 -14.98
C LEU A 308 -9.75 22.82 -14.89
N THR A 309 -10.51 22.80 -15.96
CA THR A 309 -11.91 23.25 -15.98
C THR A 309 -12.83 22.15 -15.44
N LYS A 310 -14.06 22.50 -15.04
CA LYS A 310 -15.05 21.54 -14.54
C LYS A 310 -15.24 20.31 -15.47
N PRO A 311 -15.45 20.48 -16.80
CA PRO A 311 -15.56 19.36 -17.71
C PRO A 311 -14.30 18.46 -17.80
N GLN A 312 -13.11 19.06 -17.59
CA GLN A 312 -11.86 18.28 -17.56
C GLN A 312 -11.71 17.51 -16.25
N ILE A 313 -12.15 18.11 -15.12
CA ILE A 313 -12.19 17.44 -13.83
C ILE A 313 -13.14 16.25 -13.88
N ASP A 314 -14.37 16.44 -14.38
CA ASP A 314 -15.35 15.38 -14.50
C ASP A 314 -14.80 14.22 -15.32
N LYS A 315 -14.24 14.50 -16.51
CA LYS A 315 -13.60 13.48 -17.35
C LYS A 315 -12.45 12.76 -16.65
N LEU A 316 -11.59 13.50 -15.95
CA LEU A 316 -10.46 12.91 -15.23
C LEU A 316 -10.93 11.91 -14.16
N PHE A 317 -11.92 12.31 -13.37
CA PHE A 317 -12.38 11.50 -12.24
C PHE A 317 -13.42 10.45 -12.62
N ASP A 318 -14.01 10.51 -13.82
CA ASP A 318 -14.86 9.48 -14.41
C ASP A 318 -14.06 8.48 -15.28
N GLY A 319 -12.77 8.70 -15.44
CA GLY A 319 -11.90 7.80 -16.22
C GLY A 319 -11.91 8.05 -17.72
N GLU A 320 -12.42 9.20 -18.19
CA GLU A 320 -12.57 9.53 -19.62
C GLU A 320 -11.40 10.36 -20.22
N LEU A 321 -10.28 10.50 -19.54
CA LEU A 321 -9.14 11.29 -20.02
C LEU A 321 -8.22 10.54 -20.99
N ASN A 322 -8.32 10.91 -22.26
CA ASN A 322 -7.87 10.21 -23.44
C ASN A 322 -6.38 9.96 -23.63
N LYS A 323 -5.45 10.66 -22.97
CA LYS A 323 -4.03 10.58 -23.35
C LYS A 323 -3.19 9.72 -22.42
N TYR A 324 -3.56 9.63 -21.17
CA TYR A 324 -2.81 8.92 -20.13
C TYR A 324 -3.55 7.69 -19.62
N GLU A 325 -4.81 7.53 -19.99
CA GLU A 325 -5.62 6.32 -19.83
C GLU A 325 -5.05 5.15 -20.62
N SER A 326 -4.28 5.44 -21.66
CA SER A 326 -3.60 4.40 -22.46
C SER A 326 -2.60 3.58 -21.65
N LEU A 327 -2.27 3.97 -20.41
CA LEU A 327 -1.39 3.22 -19.54
C LEU A 327 -2.16 2.41 -18.49
N VAL A 328 -3.24 2.97 -17.91
CA VAL A 328 -4.00 2.34 -16.81
C VAL A 328 -5.50 2.59 -16.98
N ASN A 329 -6.31 1.52 -16.99
CA ASN A 329 -7.76 1.63 -17.15
C ASN A 329 -8.51 1.95 -15.86
N ASN A 330 -8.20 1.24 -14.75
CA ASN A 330 -9.09 1.14 -13.60
C ASN A 330 -8.64 1.95 -12.38
N PHE A 331 -7.70 2.87 -12.55
CA PHE A 331 -7.28 3.77 -11.47
C PHE A 331 -8.18 5.00 -11.36
N PHE A 332 -8.57 5.56 -12.49
CA PHE A 332 -9.39 6.78 -12.56
C PHE A 332 -10.90 6.50 -12.59
N GLU A 333 -11.31 5.24 -12.57
CA GLU A 333 -12.74 4.87 -12.51
C GLU A 333 -13.41 5.54 -11.30
N SER A 334 -14.66 6.00 -11.51
CA SER A 334 -15.46 6.65 -10.48
C SER A 334 -15.86 5.65 -9.39
N HIS A 335 -15.75 6.08 -8.13
CA HIS A 335 -16.15 5.34 -6.93
C HIS A 335 -17.01 6.24 -6.03
N PHE A 336 -17.14 5.91 -4.75
CA PHE A 336 -17.88 6.73 -3.79
C PHE A 336 -17.26 8.13 -3.61
N MET A 337 -15.93 8.22 -3.72
CA MET A 337 -15.17 9.45 -3.43
C MET A 337 -15.26 10.50 -4.54
N GLU A 338 -15.73 10.14 -5.72
CA GLU A 338 -15.95 11.05 -6.85
C GLU A 338 -17.36 11.68 -6.86
N TRP A 339 -18.05 11.65 -5.74
CA TRP A 339 -19.37 12.26 -5.56
C TRP A 339 -19.45 13.71 -6.03
N PHE A 340 -18.33 14.44 -6.01
CA PHE A 340 -18.24 15.85 -6.40
C PHE A 340 -18.37 16.08 -7.92
N THR A 341 -18.22 15.07 -8.75
CA THR A 341 -18.49 15.17 -10.20
C THR A 341 -20.01 15.29 -10.46
N TYR A 342 -20.84 14.94 -9.49
CA TYR A 342 -22.29 14.96 -9.56
C TYR A 342 -22.97 16.13 -8.82
N THR A 343 -22.18 17.11 -8.42
CA THR A 343 -22.68 18.34 -7.79
C THR A 343 -23.22 19.31 -8.84
N CYS A 344 -23.97 20.33 -8.38
CA CYS A 344 -24.51 21.32 -9.28
C CYS A 344 -23.40 22.02 -10.10
N LEU A 345 -23.67 22.25 -11.40
CA LEU A 345 -22.74 22.94 -12.31
C LEU A 345 -22.33 24.36 -11.85
N GLU A 346 -23.14 24.98 -11.01
CA GLU A 346 -22.85 26.31 -10.44
C GLU A 346 -21.90 26.24 -9.24
N SER A 347 -21.71 25.09 -8.65
CA SER A 347 -20.74 24.91 -7.58
C SER A 347 -19.33 24.99 -8.16
N LYS A 348 -18.48 25.88 -7.59
CA LYS A 348 -17.08 26.03 -7.97
C LYS A 348 -16.14 25.38 -6.97
N PHE A 349 -16.67 24.62 -6.01
CA PHE A 349 -15.84 24.08 -4.95
C PHE A 349 -14.81 23.08 -5.48
N ASP A 350 -15.21 22.19 -6.36
CA ASP A 350 -14.36 21.15 -6.95
C ASP A 350 -13.25 21.76 -7.81
N THR A 351 -13.56 22.72 -8.70
CA THR A 351 -12.53 23.42 -9.48
C THR A 351 -11.51 24.12 -8.60
N THR A 352 -11.94 24.74 -7.51
CA THR A 352 -11.05 25.41 -6.58
C THR A 352 -10.19 24.42 -5.81
N VAL A 353 -10.79 23.38 -5.23
CA VAL A 353 -10.07 22.40 -4.42
C VAL A 353 -9.12 21.57 -5.29
N VAL A 354 -9.60 21.07 -6.44
CA VAL A 354 -8.78 20.25 -7.34
C VAL A 354 -7.58 21.03 -7.86
N ASN A 355 -7.77 22.28 -8.30
CA ASN A 355 -6.65 23.07 -8.82
C ASN A 355 -5.66 23.46 -7.71
N ASN A 356 -6.12 23.76 -6.50
CA ASN A 356 -5.22 23.99 -5.37
C ASN A 356 -4.40 22.73 -5.04
N ILE A 357 -4.99 21.52 -5.11
CA ILE A 357 -4.25 20.28 -4.93
C ILE A 357 -3.24 20.10 -6.07
N LEU A 358 -3.63 20.36 -7.30
CA LEU A 358 -2.77 20.25 -8.47
C LEU A 358 -1.56 21.20 -8.39
N ASP A 359 -1.75 22.41 -7.89
CA ASP A 359 -0.67 23.35 -7.63
C ASP A 359 0.33 22.81 -6.59
N VAL A 360 -0.16 22.12 -5.56
CA VAL A 360 0.69 21.44 -4.58
C VAL A 360 1.43 20.25 -5.21
N VAL A 361 0.73 19.41 -5.98
CA VAL A 361 1.34 18.28 -6.71
C VAL A 361 2.43 18.77 -7.66
N ASN A 362 2.21 19.89 -8.34
CA ASN A 362 3.20 20.48 -9.25
C ASN A 362 4.49 20.95 -8.57
N GLN A 363 4.51 21.11 -7.25
CA GLN A 363 5.73 21.47 -6.51
C GLN A 363 6.66 20.24 -6.33
N PHE A 364 6.12 19.02 -6.41
CA PHE A 364 6.89 17.81 -6.23
C PHE A 364 7.59 17.36 -7.51
N ASP A 365 8.76 16.81 -7.32
CA ASP A 365 9.47 16.06 -8.36
C ASP A 365 8.95 14.64 -8.45
N LEU A 366 8.03 14.40 -9.38
CA LEU A 366 7.42 13.09 -9.61
C LEU A 366 8.34 12.12 -10.34
N SER A 367 9.43 12.62 -10.94
CA SER A 367 10.43 11.78 -11.58
C SER A 367 11.43 11.16 -10.60
N THR A 368 11.37 11.50 -9.31
CA THR A 368 12.24 10.91 -8.27
C THR A 368 12.25 9.38 -8.36
N TYR A 369 11.09 8.75 -8.48
CA TYR A 369 11.01 7.28 -8.57
C TYR A 369 11.41 6.70 -9.92
N ILE A 370 11.27 7.46 -11.01
CA ILE A 370 11.75 7.06 -12.34
C ILE A 370 13.27 7.03 -12.34
N LEU A 371 13.89 8.01 -11.68
CA LEU A 371 15.35 8.16 -11.64
C LEU A 371 15.98 7.32 -10.53
N LYS A 372 15.23 7.02 -9.47
CA LYS A 372 15.68 6.28 -8.28
C LYS A 372 14.65 5.25 -7.85
N PRO A 373 14.37 4.21 -8.66
CA PRO A 373 13.35 3.20 -8.35
C PRO A 373 13.63 2.44 -7.04
N GLU A 374 14.88 2.40 -6.57
CA GLU A 374 15.23 1.83 -5.28
C GLU A 374 14.70 2.61 -4.07
N GLU A 375 14.32 3.87 -4.25
CA GLU A 375 13.74 4.73 -3.20
C GLU A 375 12.22 4.59 -3.09
N ILE A 376 11.57 3.78 -3.93
CA ILE A 376 10.13 3.53 -3.85
C ILE A 376 9.79 2.92 -2.49
N GLN A 377 8.94 3.60 -1.75
CA GLN A 377 8.43 3.20 -0.45
C GLN A 377 6.93 3.47 -0.41
N ASP A 378 6.23 2.92 0.57
CA ASP A 378 4.84 3.25 0.82
C ASP A 378 4.71 4.62 1.51
N ILE A 379 5.04 5.69 0.75
CA ILE A 379 4.94 7.06 1.25
C ILE A 379 3.49 7.53 1.42
N LEU A 380 2.56 6.93 0.68
CA LEU A 380 1.15 7.31 0.68
C LEU A 380 0.47 6.84 1.96
N GLN A 381 0.87 5.69 2.49
CA GLN A 381 0.48 5.21 3.82
C GLN A 381 0.77 6.23 4.92
N GLU A 382 1.96 6.81 4.90
CA GLU A 382 2.38 7.75 5.93
C GLU A 382 1.60 9.07 5.85
N VAL A 383 1.28 9.53 4.64
CA VAL A 383 0.41 10.71 4.45
C VAL A 383 -0.99 10.44 4.98
N TYR A 384 -1.53 9.25 4.72
CA TYR A 384 -2.82 8.82 5.25
C TYR A 384 -2.79 8.77 6.79
N MET A 385 -1.73 8.19 7.37
CA MET A 385 -1.56 8.13 8.82
C MET A 385 -1.45 9.50 9.49
N GLU A 386 -0.89 10.49 8.80
CA GLU A 386 -0.79 11.86 9.31
C GLU A 386 -2.14 12.57 9.24
N LEU A 387 -2.90 12.39 8.16
CA LEU A 387 -4.21 13.02 7.97
C LEU A 387 -5.28 12.45 8.89
N ILE A 388 -5.30 11.14 9.11
CA ILE A 388 -6.34 10.50 9.94
C ILE A 388 -5.81 10.27 11.35
N PRO A 389 -6.44 10.86 12.37
CA PRO A 389 -6.03 10.69 13.77
C PRO A 389 -5.90 9.22 14.19
N ALA A 390 -4.92 8.92 15.04
CA ALA A 390 -4.63 7.56 15.47
C ALA A 390 -5.83 6.88 16.15
N GLU A 391 -6.62 7.63 16.90
CA GLU A 391 -7.82 7.15 17.57
C GLU A 391 -8.87 6.67 16.54
N MET A 392 -9.04 7.41 15.44
CA MET A 392 -9.93 7.00 14.35
C MET A 392 -9.41 5.72 13.69
N ARG A 393 -8.13 5.64 13.38
CA ARG A 393 -7.51 4.45 12.78
C ARG A 393 -7.62 3.22 13.68
N HIS A 394 -7.44 3.38 14.99
CA HIS A 394 -7.62 2.29 15.95
C HIS A 394 -9.06 1.79 16.02
N LEU A 395 -10.06 2.69 15.95
CA LEU A 395 -11.47 2.29 15.83
C LEU A 395 -11.71 1.49 14.55
N MET A 396 -11.01 1.82 13.47
CA MET A 396 -11.09 1.13 12.19
C MET A 396 -10.27 -0.17 12.15
N GLY A 397 -9.58 -0.53 13.22
CA GLY A 397 -8.71 -1.71 13.25
C GLY A 397 -7.52 -1.65 12.29
N GLU A 398 -7.17 -0.46 11.82
CA GLU A 398 -6.10 -0.26 10.85
C GLU A 398 -4.73 -0.26 11.55
N TYR A 399 -3.94 -1.29 11.26
CA TYR A 399 -2.57 -1.45 11.72
C TYR A 399 -1.64 -1.61 10.52
N PHE A 400 -0.91 -0.57 10.20
CA PHE A 400 0.00 -0.57 9.07
C PHE A 400 1.28 -1.36 9.37
N SER A 401 1.71 -2.15 8.39
CA SER A 401 2.87 -3.02 8.51
C SER A 401 4.15 -2.29 8.12
N PRO A 402 5.15 -2.17 9.01
CA PRO A 402 6.47 -1.65 8.66
C PRO A 402 7.14 -2.47 7.55
N ASP A 403 7.91 -1.81 6.67
CA ASP A 403 8.58 -2.43 5.53
C ASP A 403 9.42 -3.65 5.93
N TRP A 404 10.18 -3.57 7.03
CA TRP A 404 11.05 -4.66 7.48
C TRP A 404 10.30 -5.94 7.87
N ILE A 405 9.09 -5.84 8.45
CA ILE A 405 8.30 -7.02 8.79
C ILE A 405 7.63 -7.62 7.55
N VAL A 406 7.28 -6.78 6.57
CA VAL A 406 6.78 -7.24 5.27
C VAL A 406 7.86 -8.00 4.51
N GLU A 407 9.08 -7.46 4.46
CA GLU A 407 10.24 -8.17 3.86
C GLU A 407 10.47 -9.53 4.54
N HIS A 408 10.46 -9.55 5.89
CA HIS A 408 10.61 -10.79 6.65
C HIS A 408 9.46 -11.79 6.38
N ALA A 409 8.22 -11.32 6.34
CA ALA A 409 7.07 -12.18 6.06
C ALA A 409 7.12 -12.79 4.64
N LEU A 410 7.56 -12.02 3.64
CA LEU A 410 7.80 -12.52 2.29
C LEU A 410 8.94 -13.55 2.24
N ASP A 411 9.97 -13.40 3.08
CA ASP A 411 11.01 -14.41 3.23
C ASP A 411 10.47 -15.69 3.90
N LEU A 412 9.69 -15.53 4.96
CA LEU A 412 9.10 -16.63 5.72
C LEU A 412 8.13 -17.46 4.87
N VAL A 413 7.28 -16.80 4.05
CA VAL A 413 6.38 -17.49 3.11
C VAL A 413 7.14 -18.19 1.99
N GLY A 414 8.35 -17.75 1.68
CA GLY A 414 9.22 -18.30 0.64
C GLY A 414 9.09 -17.63 -0.72
N TYR A 415 8.46 -16.45 -0.81
CA TYR A 415 8.34 -15.72 -2.05
C TYR A 415 9.63 -14.96 -2.37
N LYS A 416 10.30 -15.33 -3.46
CA LYS A 416 11.60 -14.79 -3.87
C LYS A 416 11.54 -13.89 -5.13
N GLY A 417 10.34 -13.40 -5.50
CA GLY A 417 10.15 -12.60 -6.70
C GLY A 417 10.11 -13.44 -7.99
N ASP A 418 9.58 -14.65 -7.91
CA ASP A 418 9.28 -15.44 -9.10
C ASP A 418 8.00 -14.91 -9.75
N ILE A 419 8.15 -14.34 -10.95
CA ILE A 419 7.06 -13.69 -11.69
C ILE A 419 5.99 -14.68 -12.16
N GLU A 420 6.32 -15.97 -12.29
CA GLU A 420 5.38 -17.04 -12.69
C GLU A 420 4.53 -17.54 -11.51
N LYS A 421 4.84 -17.10 -10.30
CA LYS A 421 4.13 -17.50 -9.08
C LYS A 421 3.06 -16.49 -8.70
N THR A 422 1.90 -17.01 -8.31
CA THR A 422 0.76 -16.19 -7.91
C THR A 422 0.82 -15.84 -6.43
N LEU A 423 0.61 -14.56 -6.12
CA LEU A 423 0.59 -14.03 -4.76
C LEU A 423 -0.64 -13.13 -4.56
N ILE A 424 -1.31 -13.28 -3.42
CA ILE A 424 -2.41 -12.41 -3.03
C ILE A 424 -2.23 -11.86 -1.61
N ASP A 425 -2.63 -10.60 -1.44
CA ASP A 425 -2.95 -10.01 -0.14
C ASP A 425 -4.46 -9.75 -0.08
N PRO A 426 -5.25 -10.56 0.66
CA PRO A 426 -6.71 -10.39 0.72
C PRO A 426 -7.16 -9.26 1.64
N THR A 427 -6.24 -8.54 2.28
CA THR A 427 -6.45 -7.40 3.17
C THR A 427 -5.35 -6.36 2.95
N ALA A 428 -5.21 -5.94 1.70
CA ALA A 428 -4.00 -5.31 1.17
C ALA A 428 -3.65 -3.96 1.82
N GLY A 429 -4.60 -3.28 2.47
CA GLY A 429 -4.37 -1.94 3.00
C GLY A 429 -3.85 -1.01 1.90
N SER A 430 -2.77 -0.30 2.16
CA SER A 430 -2.07 0.54 1.18
C SER A 430 -1.24 -0.24 0.14
N GLY A 431 -1.23 -1.57 0.18
CA GLY A 431 -0.52 -2.42 -0.78
C GLY A 431 0.96 -2.65 -0.46
N THR A 432 1.39 -2.51 0.78
CA THR A 432 2.81 -2.66 1.16
C THR A 432 3.36 -4.04 0.80
N PHE A 433 2.63 -5.13 1.08
CA PHE A 433 3.04 -6.49 0.69
C PHE A 433 3.17 -6.64 -0.83
N LEU A 434 2.23 -6.09 -1.58
CA LEU A 434 2.24 -6.14 -3.05
C LEU A 434 3.40 -5.35 -3.64
N THR A 435 3.65 -4.16 -3.12
CA THR A 435 4.79 -3.31 -3.52
C THR A 435 6.12 -4.01 -3.29
N HIS A 436 6.31 -4.65 -2.12
CA HIS A 436 7.51 -5.42 -1.83
C HIS A 436 7.63 -6.70 -2.68
N ALA A 437 6.53 -7.35 -3.01
CA ALA A 437 6.52 -8.47 -3.96
C ALA A 437 6.98 -8.03 -5.36
N ILE A 438 6.47 -6.89 -5.86
CA ILE A 438 6.89 -6.31 -7.14
C ILE A 438 8.37 -5.94 -7.12
N LYS A 439 8.87 -5.29 -6.05
CA LYS A 439 10.31 -4.99 -5.91
C LYS A 439 11.19 -6.23 -6.00
N ARG A 440 10.76 -7.36 -5.45
CA ARG A 440 11.48 -8.64 -5.58
C ARG A 440 11.51 -9.15 -7.02
N ILE A 441 10.41 -8.99 -7.77
CA ILE A 441 10.36 -9.31 -9.20
C ILE A 441 11.32 -8.40 -9.96
N VAL A 442 11.22 -7.09 -9.77
CA VAL A 442 12.09 -6.10 -10.41
C VAL A 442 13.57 -6.40 -10.17
N SER A 443 13.93 -6.77 -8.93
CA SER A 443 15.32 -7.12 -8.58
C SER A 443 15.83 -8.34 -9.35
N LYS A 444 14.96 -9.23 -9.82
CA LYS A 444 15.33 -10.39 -10.64
C LYS A 444 15.35 -10.09 -12.14
N SER A 445 14.67 -9.05 -12.56
CA SER A 445 14.61 -8.58 -13.96
C SER A 445 15.69 -7.53 -14.26
N ASP A 446 16.84 -7.58 -13.59
CA ASP A 446 17.95 -6.61 -13.71
C ASP A 446 17.51 -5.14 -13.55
N GLY A 447 16.46 -4.94 -12.74
CA GLY A 447 15.90 -3.62 -12.42
C GLY A 447 15.02 -3.02 -13.51
N LYS A 448 14.67 -3.76 -14.57
CA LYS A 448 13.84 -3.29 -15.68
C LYS A 448 12.73 -4.28 -16.02
N LEU A 449 11.51 -3.76 -16.19
CA LEU A 449 10.34 -4.54 -16.58
C LEU A 449 10.03 -4.33 -18.05
N SER A 450 9.85 -5.41 -18.77
CA SER A 450 9.26 -5.43 -20.12
C SER A 450 7.73 -5.37 -20.06
N ARG A 451 7.05 -5.15 -21.19
CA ARG A 451 5.60 -5.23 -21.26
C ARG A 451 5.05 -6.60 -20.82
N ASN A 452 5.68 -7.68 -21.22
CA ASN A 452 5.29 -9.03 -20.83
C ASN A 452 5.43 -9.26 -19.32
N ASP A 453 6.45 -8.64 -18.69
CA ASP A 453 6.60 -8.70 -17.24
C ASP A 453 5.46 -7.96 -16.54
N ILE A 454 5.04 -6.80 -17.04
CA ILE A 454 3.90 -6.05 -16.51
C ILE A 454 2.63 -6.90 -16.59
N ASP A 455 2.36 -7.53 -17.72
CA ASP A 455 1.18 -8.37 -17.90
C ASP A 455 1.18 -9.55 -16.92
N LYS A 456 2.33 -10.19 -16.69
CA LYS A 456 2.49 -11.24 -15.68
C LYS A 456 2.32 -10.73 -14.26
N ILE A 457 2.89 -9.57 -13.93
CA ILE A 457 2.74 -8.97 -12.60
C ILE A 457 1.26 -8.67 -12.34
N THR A 458 0.56 -8.04 -13.29
CA THR A 458 -0.86 -7.70 -13.13
C THR A 458 -1.78 -8.92 -13.08
N HIS A 459 -1.34 -10.06 -13.60
CA HIS A 459 -2.07 -11.33 -13.49
C HIS A 459 -1.77 -12.07 -12.17
N ASN A 460 -0.55 -11.97 -11.65
CA ASN A 460 -0.05 -12.84 -10.60
C ASN A 460 0.06 -12.18 -9.21
N VAL A 461 0.06 -10.83 -9.10
CA VAL A 461 0.19 -10.10 -7.84
C VAL A 461 -1.06 -9.29 -7.58
N ILE A 462 -1.95 -9.83 -6.74
CA ILE A 462 -3.34 -9.35 -6.60
C ILE A 462 -3.62 -8.89 -5.16
N GLY A 463 -4.54 -7.93 -4.99
CA GLY A 463 -4.95 -7.46 -3.67
C GLY A 463 -6.45 -7.18 -3.56
N PHE A 464 -6.99 -7.37 -2.34
CA PHE A 464 -8.34 -6.96 -1.97
C PHE A 464 -8.29 -6.10 -0.72
N ASP A 465 -9.17 -5.13 -0.64
CA ASP A 465 -9.47 -4.42 0.60
C ASP A 465 -10.91 -3.90 0.57
N ILE A 466 -11.54 -3.82 1.73
CA ILE A 466 -12.89 -3.29 1.85
C ILE A 466 -12.90 -1.76 1.89
N ASN A 467 -11.80 -1.15 2.35
CA ASN A 467 -11.67 0.30 2.45
C ASN A 467 -11.32 0.91 1.07
N PRO A 468 -12.21 1.73 0.47
CA PRO A 468 -11.97 2.34 -0.84
C PRO A 468 -10.67 3.14 -0.92
N ILE A 469 -10.33 3.86 0.15
CA ILE A 469 -9.11 4.68 0.22
C ILE A 469 -7.86 3.83 0.28
N SER A 470 -7.89 2.73 1.01
CA SER A 470 -6.81 1.74 1.01
C SER A 470 -6.57 1.21 -0.40
N VAL A 471 -7.64 0.86 -1.13
CA VAL A 471 -7.54 0.37 -2.51
C VAL A 471 -6.95 1.42 -3.46
N VAL A 472 -7.38 2.68 -3.37
CA VAL A 472 -6.81 3.76 -4.21
C VAL A 472 -5.33 3.96 -3.88
N SER A 473 -4.96 3.94 -2.60
CA SER A 473 -3.56 4.03 -2.15
C SER A 473 -2.73 2.85 -2.66
N ALA A 474 -3.26 1.64 -2.53
CA ALA A 474 -2.60 0.43 -3.01
C ALA A 474 -2.42 0.42 -4.54
N LYS A 475 -3.44 0.86 -5.30
CA LYS A 475 -3.32 1.02 -6.75
C LYS A 475 -2.27 2.07 -7.11
N ALA A 476 -2.23 3.20 -6.40
CA ALA A 476 -1.22 4.24 -6.63
C ALA A 476 0.20 3.71 -6.37
N ASN A 477 0.43 3.04 -5.24
CA ASN A 477 1.72 2.41 -4.91
C ASN A 477 2.11 1.32 -5.92
N TYR A 478 1.15 0.53 -6.39
CA TYR A 478 1.36 -0.48 -7.43
C TYR A 478 1.80 0.16 -8.75
N ILE A 479 1.11 1.21 -9.19
CA ILE A 479 1.45 1.99 -10.39
C ILE A 479 2.87 2.55 -10.26
N LEU A 480 3.17 3.19 -9.14
CA LEU A 480 4.51 3.72 -8.89
C LEU A 480 5.58 2.62 -8.94
N ALA A 481 5.35 1.46 -8.29
CA ALA A 481 6.30 0.36 -8.26
C ALA A 481 6.54 -0.26 -9.65
N VAL A 482 5.50 -0.47 -10.44
CA VAL A 482 5.61 -1.06 -11.79
C VAL A 482 6.23 -0.07 -12.75
N PHE A 483 5.61 1.10 -12.94
CA PHE A 483 6.00 2.01 -14.03
C PHE A 483 7.34 2.73 -13.78
N SER A 484 7.75 2.92 -12.53
CA SER A 484 9.10 3.43 -12.24
C SER A 484 10.21 2.45 -12.60
N SER A 485 9.86 1.17 -12.75
CA SER A 485 10.82 0.09 -13.04
C SER A 485 10.73 -0.40 -14.49
N CYS A 486 9.94 0.25 -15.34
CA CYS A 486 9.81 -0.13 -16.74
C CYS A 486 11.01 0.29 -17.58
N ASP A 487 11.27 -0.47 -18.65
CA ASP A 487 12.13 0.00 -19.73
C ASP A 487 11.43 1.14 -20.49
N ASP A 488 12.17 2.15 -20.91
CA ASP A 488 11.61 3.30 -21.65
C ASP A 488 10.92 2.87 -22.96
N ALA A 489 11.39 1.80 -23.58
CA ALA A 489 10.79 1.22 -24.79
C ALA A 489 9.32 0.75 -24.56
N VAL A 490 8.95 0.41 -23.33
CA VAL A 490 7.57 0.03 -22.99
C VAL A 490 6.59 1.16 -23.27
N PHE A 491 7.00 2.43 -23.10
CA PHE A 491 6.13 3.59 -23.30
C PHE A 491 6.04 4.07 -24.75
N GLU A 492 6.86 3.54 -25.65
CA GLU A 492 6.85 3.91 -27.08
C GLU A 492 5.68 3.24 -27.81
N ASP A 493 5.28 2.06 -27.39
CA ASP A 493 4.28 1.22 -28.07
C ASP A 493 3.30 0.58 -27.07
N PHE A 494 2.81 1.37 -26.10
CA PHE A 494 1.86 0.92 -25.07
C PHE A 494 0.44 0.89 -25.65
N ALA A 495 0.13 -0.17 -26.43
CA ALA A 495 -1.12 -0.28 -27.16
C ALA A 495 -2.34 -0.53 -26.24
N ASP A 496 -2.16 -1.38 -25.22
CA ASP A 496 -3.24 -1.81 -24.34
C ASP A 496 -2.99 -1.35 -22.91
N PRO A 497 -3.93 -0.61 -22.31
CA PRO A 497 -3.80 -0.18 -20.90
C PRO A 497 -3.90 -1.36 -19.93
N ILE A 498 -3.16 -1.29 -18.82
CA ILE A 498 -3.24 -2.29 -17.76
C ILE A 498 -4.44 -2.05 -16.83
N ASN A 499 -4.94 -3.13 -16.25
CA ASN A 499 -5.81 -3.07 -15.07
C ASN A 499 -4.97 -3.38 -13.84
N VAL A 500 -4.91 -2.44 -12.90
CA VAL A 500 -4.26 -2.69 -11.60
C VAL A 500 -5.11 -3.68 -10.81
N PRO A 501 -4.58 -4.87 -10.45
CA PRO A 501 -5.37 -5.97 -9.90
C PRO A 501 -5.63 -5.82 -8.40
N ILE A 502 -6.13 -4.67 -8.00
CA ILE A 502 -6.51 -4.39 -6.62
C ILE A 502 -7.97 -3.93 -6.63
N TYR A 503 -8.81 -4.56 -5.80
CA TYR A 503 -10.26 -4.42 -5.88
C TYR A 503 -10.86 -4.04 -4.53
N ILE A 504 -11.90 -3.18 -4.56
CA ILE A 504 -12.73 -2.88 -3.39
C ILE A 504 -13.67 -4.06 -3.18
N ALA A 505 -13.35 -4.92 -2.23
CA ALA A 505 -14.14 -6.12 -2.00
C ALA A 505 -14.02 -6.61 -0.56
N ASP A 506 -15.11 -7.17 -0.05
CA ASP A 506 -15.07 -7.97 1.17
C ASP A 506 -14.50 -9.35 0.83
N SER A 507 -13.24 -9.57 1.20
CA SER A 507 -12.51 -10.80 0.92
C SER A 507 -13.03 -12.03 1.68
N ILE A 508 -13.94 -11.84 2.63
CA ILE A 508 -14.49 -12.88 3.49
C ILE A 508 -15.92 -13.23 3.10
N LEU A 509 -16.80 -12.23 3.08
CA LEU A 509 -18.22 -12.43 2.76
C LEU A 509 -18.39 -12.89 1.32
N SER A 510 -17.77 -12.19 0.37
CA SER A 510 -17.98 -12.44 -1.05
C SER A 510 -17.72 -13.91 -1.46
N PRO A 511 -16.57 -14.55 -1.09
CA PRO A 511 -16.29 -15.91 -1.57
C PRO A 511 -17.08 -17.00 -0.85
N VAL A 512 -17.73 -16.72 0.30
CA VAL A 512 -18.41 -17.73 1.10
C VAL A 512 -19.92 -17.74 0.90
N VAL A 513 -20.54 -16.57 0.93
CA VAL A 513 -22.01 -16.43 0.93
C VAL A 513 -22.60 -16.75 -0.45
N TYR A 514 -21.89 -16.47 -1.54
CA TYR A 514 -22.44 -16.55 -2.89
C TYR A 514 -22.31 -17.92 -3.58
N THR A 515 -21.69 -18.90 -2.96
CA THR A 515 -21.48 -20.21 -3.56
C THR A 515 -22.60 -21.21 -3.33
N GLU A 516 -23.60 -20.91 -2.49
CA GLU A 516 -24.61 -21.87 -2.06
C GLU A 516 -26.06 -21.60 -2.51
N GLU A 517 -26.40 -20.37 -2.97
CA GLU A 517 -27.82 -20.00 -3.18
C GLU A 517 -28.42 -20.39 -4.53
N SER A 518 -27.65 -20.58 -5.59
CA SER A 518 -28.16 -21.13 -6.86
C SER A 518 -27.04 -21.59 -7.79
N GLU A 519 -27.32 -22.56 -8.66
CA GLU A 519 -26.38 -23.00 -9.70
C GLU A 519 -26.12 -21.92 -10.75
N LEU A 520 -27.04 -20.98 -10.95
CA LEU A 520 -27.03 -20.02 -12.07
C LEU A 520 -26.73 -18.57 -11.68
N THR A 521 -26.95 -18.16 -10.41
CA THR A 521 -26.86 -16.75 -10.03
C THR A 521 -25.97 -16.51 -8.83
N LEU A 522 -25.33 -15.31 -8.83
CA LEU A 522 -24.70 -14.69 -7.68
C LEU A 522 -25.56 -13.52 -7.20
N SER A 523 -25.66 -13.35 -5.90
CA SER A 523 -26.45 -12.27 -5.27
C SER A 523 -25.57 -11.31 -4.52
N ILE A 524 -25.76 -10.00 -4.73
CA ILE A 524 -25.02 -8.94 -4.05
C ILE A 524 -25.99 -8.00 -3.36
N ASP A 525 -25.82 -7.79 -2.07
CA ASP A 525 -26.56 -6.81 -1.28
C ASP A 525 -25.95 -5.42 -1.39
N THR A 526 -26.81 -4.41 -1.61
CA THR A 526 -26.42 -3.01 -1.72
C THR A 526 -27.38 -2.11 -0.95
N SER A 527 -27.08 -0.81 -0.81
CA SER A 527 -27.98 0.18 -0.19
C SER A 527 -29.30 0.35 -0.93
N VAL A 528 -29.37 -0.03 -2.21
CA VAL A 528 -30.60 0.01 -3.02
C VAL A 528 -31.25 -1.37 -3.12
N GLY A 529 -30.78 -2.36 -2.39
CA GLY A 529 -31.29 -3.72 -2.30
C GLY A 529 -30.43 -4.75 -3.05
N LYS A 530 -30.93 -5.97 -3.19
CA LYS A 530 -30.19 -7.13 -3.69
C LYS A 530 -30.17 -7.18 -5.22
N PHE A 531 -28.97 -7.31 -5.81
CA PHE A 531 -28.79 -7.62 -7.24
C PHE A 531 -28.54 -9.10 -7.44
N GLN A 532 -29.15 -9.67 -8.48
CA GLN A 532 -28.86 -11.01 -8.98
C GLN A 532 -28.14 -10.91 -10.31
N ILE A 533 -27.03 -11.63 -10.45
CA ILE A 533 -26.14 -11.54 -11.61
C ILE A 533 -25.80 -12.94 -12.08
N PRO A 534 -25.64 -13.17 -13.41
CA PRO A 534 -25.19 -14.44 -13.95
C PRO A 534 -23.89 -14.92 -13.32
N LYS A 535 -23.73 -16.21 -13.18
CA LYS A 535 -22.44 -16.83 -12.80
C LYS A 535 -21.50 -16.82 -14.01
N PHE A 536 -20.32 -16.27 -13.83
CA PHE A 536 -19.27 -16.23 -14.84
C PHE A 536 -18.18 -17.24 -14.49
N GLU A 537 -17.49 -17.76 -15.50
CA GLU A 537 -16.36 -18.68 -15.33
C GLU A 537 -15.10 -17.97 -14.83
N ASP A 538 -14.90 -16.73 -15.24
CA ASP A 538 -13.77 -15.92 -14.85
C ASP A 538 -14.11 -14.43 -14.67
N TYR A 539 -13.21 -13.70 -14.01
CA TYR A 539 -13.38 -12.27 -13.72
C TYR A 539 -13.35 -11.39 -14.97
N SER A 540 -12.60 -11.75 -16.00
CA SER A 540 -12.49 -10.95 -17.23
C SER A 540 -13.84 -10.90 -17.95
N LEU A 541 -14.50 -12.05 -18.10
CA LEU A 541 -15.84 -12.14 -18.69
C LEU A 541 -16.87 -11.34 -17.91
N ALA A 542 -16.88 -11.46 -16.56
CA ALA A 542 -17.76 -10.69 -15.70
C ALA A 542 -17.53 -9.19 -15.84
N SER A 543 -16.27 -8.77 -15.87
CA SER A 543 -15.86 -7.37 -16.00
C SER A 543 -16.31 -6.77 -17.34
N GLU A 544 -16.09 -7.49 -18.46
CA GLU A 544 -16.49 -7.03 -19.78
C GLU A 544 -18.02 -7.00 -19.96
N PHE A 545 -18.72 -8.00 -19.41
CA PHE A 545 -20.18 -7.99 -19.38
C PHE A 545 -20.72 -6.75 -18.66
N LEU A 546 -20.22 -6.45 -17.46
CA LEU A 546 -20.67 -5.30 -16.67
C LEU A 546 -20.30 -3.96 -17.33
N LYS A 547 -19.13 -3.86 -18.00
CA LYS A 547 -18.77 -2.69 -18.80
C LYS A 547 -19.74 -2.49 -19.99
N THR A 548 -20.08 -3.58 -20.69
CA THR A 548 -21.02 -3.55 -21.79
C THR A 548 -22.42 -3.14 -21.29
N LEU A 549 -22.85 -3.65 -20.14
CA LEU A 549 -24.09 -3.30 -19.47
C LEU A 549 -24.15 -1.80 -19.12
N SER A 550 -23.10 -1.26 -18.48
CA SER A 550 -23.00 0.16 -18.14
C SER A 550 -23.14 1.02 -19.38
N LYS A 551 -22.34 0.74 -20.41
CA LYS A 551 -22.35 1.50 -21.67
C LYS A 551 -23.73 1.53 -22.32
N ASN A 552 -24.42 0.39 -22.40
CA ASN A 552 -25.75 0.34 -23.03
C ASN A 552 -26.81 1.07 -22.21
N ILE A 553 -26.68 1.11 -20.87
CA ILE A 553 -27.55 1.90 -20.00
C ILE A 553 -27.30 3.40 -20.22
N ASP A 554 -26.03 3.83 -20.26
CA ASP A 554 -25.65 5.24 -20.49
C ASP A 554 -26.08 5.72 -21.87
N ASP A 555 -25.95 4.87 -22.90
CA ASP A 555 -26.41 5.11 -24.28
C ASP A 555 -27.95 5.01 -24.41
N LYS A 556 -28.68 4.70 -23.33
CA LYS A 556 -30.16 4.54 -23.28
C LYS A 556 -30.69 3.53 -24.29
N CYS A 557 -29.96 2.45 -24.51
CA CYS A 557 -30.38 1.37 -25.39
C CYS A 557 -31.53 0.57 -24.79
N ASP A 558 -32.34 -0.06 -25.65
CA ASP A 558 -33.33 -1.03 -25.22
C ASP A 558 -32.67 -2.36 -24.83
N PHE A 559 -33.34 -3.13 -23.97
CA PHE A 559 -32.84 -4.42 -23.50
C PHE A 559 -32.43 -5.37 -24.64
N GLU A 560 -33.22 -5.47 -25.71
CA GLU A 560 -32.91 -6.38 -26.82
C GLU A 560 -31.62 -5.99 -27.56
N ILE A 561 -31.27 -4.71 -27.65
CA ILE A 561 -30.00 -4.25 -28.20
C ILE A 561 -28.84 -4.72 -27.33
N PHE A 562 -28.98 -4.52 -26.03
CA PHE A 562 -27.99 -4.98 -25.05
C PHE A 562 -27.86 -6.52 -25.06
N TRP A 563 -29.01 -7.24 -25.06
CA TRP A 563 -29.03 -8.70 -25.08
C TRP A 563 -28.26 -9.26 -26.27
N ASN A 564 -28.52 -8.74 -27.47
CA ASN A 564 -27.78 -9.13 -28.68
C ASN A 564 -26.27 -8.88 -28.61
N ALA A 565 -25.83 -7.92 -27.83
CA ALA A 565 -24.42 -7.63 -27.63
C ALA A 565 -23.71 -8.59 -26.63
N VAL A 566 -24.47 -9.23 -25.73
CA VAL A 566 -23.95 -10.07 -24.66
C VAL A 566 -24.22 -11.56 -24.82
N GLU A 567 -25.30 -11.93 -25.53
CA GLU A 567 -25.66 -13.33 -25.82
C GLU A 567 -24.57 -14.04 -26.58
N ASN A 568 -24.25 -15.27 -26.19
CA ASN A 568 -23.20 -16.11 -26.77
C ASN A 568 -21.75 -15.52 -26.71
N ARG A 569 -21.62 -14.30 -26.24
CA ARG A 569 -20.31 -13.69 -26.01
C ARG A 569 -19.89 -13.79 -24.55
N PHE A 570 -20.83 -13.51 -23.63
CA PHE A 570 -20.59 -13.49 -22.20
C PHE A 570 -21.53 -14.42 -21.42
N VAL A 571 -22.74 -14.59 -21.90
CA VAL A 571 -23.82 -15.37 -21.23
C VAL A 571 -24.65 -16.16 -22.24
N ASP A 572 -25.18 -17.31 -21.84
CA ASP A 572 -26.08 -18.15 -22.64
C ASP A 572 -27.55 -17.73 -22.47
N ILE A 573 -28.38 -18.20 -23.37
CA ILE A 573 -29.85 -17.93 -23.40
C ILE A 573 -30.55 -18.23 -22.07
N GLN A 574 -30.08 -19.21 -21.28
CA GLN A 574 -30.64 -19.55 -19.98
C GLN A 574 -30.58 -18.41 -18.97
N TYR A 575 -29.71 -17.46 -19.16
CA TYR A 575 -29.53 -16.28 -18.30
C TYR A 575 -30.40 -15.09 -18.71
N LYS A 576 -31.14 -15.14 -19.86
CA LYS A 576 -31.87 -13.98 -20.42
C LYS A 576 -32.77 -13.31 -19.38
N SER A 577 -33.58 -14.07 -18.63
CA SER A 577 -34.48 -13.52 -17.63
C SER A 577 -33.77 -12.89 -16.43
N ILE A 578 -32.58 -13.40 -16.05
CA ILE A 578 -31.78 -12.84 -14.96
C ILE A 578 -31.16 -11.52 -15.41
N VAL A 579 -30.61 -11.51 -16.63
CA VAL A 579 -29.96 -10.35 -17.24
C VAL A 579 -30.98 -9.24 -17.51
N GLU A 580 -32.17 -9.57 -17.95
CA GLU A 580 -33.30 -8.62 -18.15
C GLU A 580 -33.68 -7.92 -16.83
N LYS A 581 -33.87 -8.66 -15.77
CA LYS A 581 -34.13 -8.09 -14.43
C LYS A 581 -33.00 -7.20 -13.92
N LEU A 582 -31.77 -7.59 -14.16
CA LEU A 582 -30.59 -6.80 -13.81
C LEU A 582 -30.55 -5.49 -14.62
N PHE A 583 -30.76 -5.57 -15.94
CA PHE A 583 -30.81 -4.44 -16.84
C PHE A 583 -31.92 -3.46 -16.45
N ASP A 584 -33.17 -3.94 -16.31
CA ASP A 584 -34.33 -3.11 -15.97
C ASP A 584 -34.13 -2.37 -14.63
N ARG A 585 -33.53 -3.06 -13.68
CA ARG A 585 -33.25 -2.47 -12.36
C ARG A 585 -32.19 -1.37 -12.44
N LEU A 586 -31.09 -1.62 -13.11
CA LEU A 586 -30.03 -0.64 -13.31
C LEU A 586 -30.52 0.53 -14.19
N TYR A 587 -31.29 0.24 -15.22
CA TYR A 587 -31.92 1.26 -16.06
C TYR A 587 -32.90 2.15 -15.28
N THR A 588 -33.65 1.56 -14.34
CA THR A 588 -34.56 2.31 -13.46
C THR A 588 -33.78 3.22 -12.51
N LEU A 589 -32.66 2.73 -11.96
CA LEU A 589 -31.75 3.54 -11.12
C LEU A 589 -31.12 4.67 -11.93
N HIS A 590 -30.74 4.39 -13.19
CA HIS A 590 -30.22 5.39 -14.11
C HIS A 590 -31.23 6.51 -14.35
N ARG A 591 -32.47 6.19 -14.66
CA ARG A 591 -33.54 7.18 -14.86
C ARG A 591 -33.85 8.00 -13.62
N ALA A 592 -33.63 7.44 -12.44
CA ALA A 592 -33.75 8.12 -11.15
C ALA A 592 -32.52 8.97 -10.77
N GLY A 593 -31.49 9.03 -11.63
CA GLY A 593 -30.24 9.75 -11.38
C GLY A 593 -29.31 9.06 -10.37
N ASN A 594 -29.42 7.74 -10.21
CA ASN A 594 -28.66 6.93 -9.23
C ASN A 594 -27.88 5.81 -9.93
N ASP A 595 -27.09 6.07 -10.96
CA ASP A 595 -26.94 5.11 -12.01
C ASP A 595 -25.54 4.55 -12.32
N SER A 596 -24.54 5.36 -12.55
CA SER A 596 -23.36 4.89 -13.30
C SER A 596 -22.33 4.13 -12.46
N PHE A 597 -22.40 4.15 -11.15
CA PHE A 597 -21.41 3.50 -10.27
C PHE A 597 -21.76 2.04 -9.91
N TRP A 598 -23.03 1.61 -10.06
CA TRP A 598 -23.46 0.25 -9.69
C TRP A 598 -22.70 -0.85 -10.45
N PRO A 599 -22.51 -0.78 -11.77
CA PRO A 599 -21.72 -1.78 -12.47
C PRO A 599 -20.29 -1.91 -11.95
N ILE A 600 -19.69 -0.83 -11.50
CA ILE A 600 -18.33 -0.82 -10.92
C ILE A 600 -18.33 -1.50 -9.54
N ILE A 601 -19.31 -1.20 -8.70
CA ILE A 601 -19.47 -1.86 -7.39
C ILE A 601 -19.67 -3.37 -7.57
N LEU A 602 -20.56 -3.74 -8.49
CA LEU A 602 -20.85 -5.14 -8.78
C LEU A 602 -19.60 -5.85 -9.29
N ARG A 603 -18.86 -5.26 -10.21
CA ARG A 603 -17.60 -5.79 -10.73
C ARG A 603 -16.55 -6.03 -9.64
N ASN A 604 -16.34 -5.05 -8.77
CA ASN A 604 -15.39 -5.18 -7.66
C ASN A 604 -15.79 -6.30 -6.68
N SER A 605 -17.09 -6.43 -6.39
CA SER A 605 -17.61 -7.47 -5.49
C SER A 605 -17.43 -8.89 -6.02
N PHE A 606 -17.26 -9.08 -7.34
CA PHE A 606 -17.00 -10.39 -7.94
C PHE A 606 -15.56 -10.85 -7.88
N ALA A 607 -14.61 -9.92 -7.78
CA ALA A 607 -13.20 -10.28 -7.83
C ALA A 607 -12.81 -11.40 -6.84
N PRO A 608 -13.20 -11.36 -5.55
CA PRO A 608 -12.86 -12.43 -4.62
C PRO A 608 -13.46 -13.80 -4.97
N ILE A 609 -14.62 -13.81 -5.64
CA ILE A 609 -15.33 -15.04 -5.99
C ILE A 609 -14.65 -15.73 -7.18
N LEU A 610 -14.33 -14.95 -8.22
CA LEU A 610 -13.85 -15.48 -9.50
C LEU A 610 -12.33 -15.68 -9.54
N ILE A 611 -11.59 -15.02 -8.64
CA ILE A 611 -10.12 -15.11 -8.57
C ILE A 611 -9.66 -16.21 -7.59
N GLY A 612 -10.56 -16.81 -6.80
CA GLY A 612 -10.23 -17.74 -5.71
C GLY A 612 -9.50 -19.05 -6.11
N ASN A 613 -8.87 -19.70 -5.12
CA ASN A 613 -8.19 -21.02 -5.20
C ASN A 613 -7.00 -21.14 -6.17
N LYS A 614 -6.34 -20.03 -6.49
CA LYS A 614 -5.32 -19.99 -7.55
C LYS A 614 -3.92 -19.60 -7.04
N PHE A 615 -3.75 -19.28 -5.76
CA PHE A 615 -2.52 -18.65 -5.29
C PHE A 615 -1.53 -19.62 -4.68
N ASP A 616 -0.27 -19.52 -5.12
CA ASP A 616 0.87 -20.21 -4.53
C ASP A 616 1.20 -19.61 -3.15
N PHE A 617 1.02 -18.29 -3.03
CA PHE A 617 1.32 -17.52 -1.82
C PHE A 617 0.16 -16.62 -1.41
N VAL A 618 -0.15 -16.61 -0.12
CA VAL A 618 -1.04 -15.65 0.52
C VAL A 618 -0.27 -14.92 1.61
N VAL A 619 -0.30 -13.60 1.59
CA VAL A 619 0.40 -12.77 2.59
C VAL A 619 -0.52 -11.66 3.06
N GLY A 620 -0.27 -11.09 4.23
CA GLY A 620 -1.03 -9.94 4.68
C GLY A 620 -0.96 -9.69 6.18
N ASN A 621 -1.59 -8.61 6.58
CA ASN A 621 -1.85 -8.25 7.96
C ASN A 621 -3.35 -7.97 8.12
N PRO A 622 -4.19 -9.00 8.36
CA PRO A 622 -5.63 -8.84 8.46
C PRO A 622 -6.01 -7.96 9.65
N PRO A 623 -7.17 -7.26 9.62
CA PRO A 623 -7.60 -6.41 10.71
C PRO A 623 -7.78 -7.20 12.02
N TRP A 624 -7.34 -6.60 13.14
CA TRP A 624 -7.40 -7.19 14.48
C TRP A 624 -8.53 -6.58 15.28
N MET A 625 -9.68 -7.17 15.18
CA MET A 625 -10.89 -6.70 15.86
C MET A 625 -11.63 -7.85 16.52
N ALA A 626 -11.91 -7.72 17.82
CA ALA A 626 -12.70 -8.72 18.52
C ALA A 626 -14.14 -8.74 17.96
N TRP A 627 -14.74 -9.93 17.82
CA TRP A 627 -16.11 -10.13 17.37
C TRP A 627 -17.12 -9.17 18.04
N LYS A 628 -17.02 -9.01 19.36
CA LYS A 628 -17.91 -8.13 20.12
C LYS A 628 -17.80 -6.65 19.76
N SER A 629 -16.69 -6.24 19.15
CA SER A 629 -16.42 -4.84 18.77
C SER A 629 -16.83 -4.54 17.33
N MET A 630 -17.27 -5.54 16.57
CA MET A 630 -17.83 -5.35 15.24
C MET A 630 -19.26 -4.81 15.28
N SER A 631 -19.69 -4.15 14.23
CA SER A 631 -21.08 -3.73 14.08
C SER A 631 -22.05 -4.92 14.14
N LYS A 632 -23.28 -4.69 14.57
CA LYS A 632 -24.29 -5.75 14.63
C LYS A 632 -24.57 -6.34 13.24
N SER A 633 -24.73 -5.48 12.24
CA SER A 633 -24.99 -5.91 10.86
C SER A 633 -23.88 -6.79 10.29
N TYR A 634 -22.63 -6.44 10.54
CA TYR A 634 -21.48 -7.23 10.08
C TYR A 634 -21.32 -8.54 10.84
N ARG A 635 -21.57 -8.53 12.15
CA ARG A 635 -21.62 -9.76 12.96
C ARG A 635 -22.68 -10.73 12.45
N GLU A 636 -23.90 -10.23 12.18
CA GLU A 636 -25.00 -11.05 11.66
C GLU A 636 -24.68 -11.57 10.25
N GLY A 637 -24.11 -10.73 9.36
CA GLY A 637 -23.71 -11.14 8.01
C GLY A 637 -22.59 -12.17 7.98
N THR A 638 -21.62 -12.10 8.90
CA THR A 638 -20.50 -13.04 8.95
C THR A 638 -20.75 -14.27 9.84
N LEU A 639 -21.86 -14.31 10.60
CA LEU A 639 -22.12 -15.34 11.60
C LEU A 639 -22.07 -16.76 11.03
N GLU A 640 -22.67 -16.99 9.88
CA GLU A 640 -22.66 -18.32 9.24
C GLU A 640 -21.27 -18.74 8.79
N ILE A 641 -20.41 -17.79 8.42
CA ILE A 641 -18.99 -18.06 8.12
C ILE A 641 -18.29 -18.60 9.36
N TRP A 642 -18.42 -17.91 10.48
CA TRP A 642 -17.84 -18.32 11.75
C TRP A 642 -18.29 -19.70 12.18
N LYS A 643 -19.60 -19.99 12.03
CA LYS A 643 -20.19 -21.30 12.35
C LYS A 643 -19.70 -22.38 11.39
N SER A 644 -19.68 -22.11 10.08
CA SER A 644 -19.30 -23.11 9.07
C SER A 644 -17.86 -23.60 9.25
N TYR A 645 -16.96 -22.69 9.66
CA TYR A 645 -15.59 -23.07 10.00
C TYR A 645 -15.42 -23.59 11.43
N GLY A 646 -16.41 -23.38 12.30
CA GLY A 646 -16.35 -23.79 13.70
C GLY A 646 -15.23 -23.13 14.50
N ILE A 647 -15.02 -21.83 14.25
CA ILE A 647 -13.91 -21.04 14.81
C ILE A 647 -14.28 -20.22 16.04
N PHE A 648 -15.52 -20.30 16.52
CA PHE A 648 -15.86 -19.70 17.81
C PHE A 648 -15.34 -20.53 18.99
N GLU A 649 -15.04 -19.84 20.08
CA GLU A 649 -14.82 -20.43 21.41
C GLU A 649 -16.06 -21.27 21.80
N LYS A 650 -15.82 -22.49 22.34
CA LYS A 650 -16.88 -23.39 22.77
C LYS A 650 -17.86 -22.67 23.72
N ASN A 651 -19.13 -22.64 23.39
CA ASN A 651 -20.23 -22.01 24.15
C ASN A 651 -20.19 -20.45 24.26
N ALA A 652 -19.26 -19.77 23.60
CA ALA A 652 -19.21 -18.30 23.65
C ALA A 652 -20.22 -17.62 22.70
N TYR A 653 -20.57 -18.29 21.62
CA TYR A 653 -21.48 -17.81 20.60
C TYR A 653 -22.85 -17.35 21.13
N ASP A 654 -23.47 -18.11 22.07
CA ASP A 654 -24.77 -17.76 22.66
C ASP A 654 -24.72 -16.56 23.62
N LYS A 655 -23.52 -16.15 24.05
CA LYS A 655 -23.36 -15.14 25.12
C LYS A 655 -23.00 -13.75 24.60
N LYS A 656 -22.84 -13.53 23.29
CA LYS A 656 -22.38 -12.26 22.67
C LYS A 656 -21.09 -11.67 23.31
N THR A 657 -20.29 -12.51 23.97
CA THR A 657 -19.11 -12.10 24.75
C THR A 657 -17.82 -12.75 24.29
N THR A 658 -17.83 -13.31 23.07
CA THR A 658 -16.65 -13.97 22.55
C THR A 658 -15.49 -12.98 22.39
N HIS A 659 -14.29 -13.45 22.75
CA HIS A 659 -13.04 -12.73 22.57
C HIS A 659 -12.32 -13.16 21.27
N ASP A 660 -13.00 -13.94 20.42
CA ASP A 660 -12.47 -14.35 19.13
C ASP A 660 -12.29 -13.13 18.24
N ASP A 661 -11.19 -13.11 17.51
CA ASP A 661 -10.75 -11.98 16.70
C ASP A 661 -11.04 -12.23 15.22
N PHE A 662 -11.37 -11.18 14.50
CA PHE A 662 -11.72 -11.23 13.07
C PHE A 662 -10.60 -11.82 12.19
N GLY A 663 -9.34 -11.60 12.53
CA GLY A 663 -8.20 -12.21 11.86
C GLY A 663 -8.25 -13.74 11.80
N MET A 664 -9.00 -14.39 12.71
CA MET A 664 -9.22 -15.84 12.66
C MET A 664 -10.10 -16.23 11.46
N ALA A 665 -11.22 -15.51 11.25
CA ALA A 665 -12.10 -15.76 10.11
C ALA A 665 -11.40 -15.47 8.79
N VAL A 666 -10.66 -14.35 8.70
CA VAL A 666 -9.84 -14.01 7.53
C VAL A 666 -8.85 -15.12 7.21
N THR A 667 -8.17 -15.66 8.23
CA THR A 667 -7.19 -16.76 8.04
C THR A 667 -7.85 -18.00 7.47
N TYR A 668 -8.99 -18.42 8.02
CA TYR A 668 -9.69 -19.63 7.56
C TYR A 668 -10.23 -19.45 6.14
N VAL A 669 -10.85 -18.30 5.82
CA VAL A 669 -11.31 -18.00 4.47
C VAL A 669 -10.14 -17.94 3.49
N ALA A 670 -9.01 -17.34 3.87
CA ALA A 670 -7.83 -17.24 3.02
C ALA A 670 -7.25 -18.62 2.69
N VAL A 671 -7.12 -19.50 3.68
CA VAL A 671 -6.69 -20.89 3.45
C VAL A 671 -7.68 -21.65 2.56
N ASP A 672 -8.98 -21.48 2.80
CA ASP A 672 -10.00 -22.20 2.05
C ASP A 672 -10.14 -21.72 0.60
N LYS A 673 -10.33 -20.40 0.42
CA LYS A 673 -10.78 -19.80 -0.84
C LYS A 673 -9.68 -19.29 -1.75
N TYR A 674 -8.53 -18.94 -1.22
CA TYR A 674 -7.46 -18.34 -2.01
C TYR A 674 -6.25 -19.25 -2.17
N LEU A 675 -5.85 -19.99 -1.13
CA LEU A 675 -4.62 -20.77 -1.14
C LEU A 675 -4.77 -22.10 -1.91
N LYS A 676 -3.86 -22.39 -2.81
CA LYS A 676 -3.71 -23.71 -3.47
C LYS A 676 -3.38 -24.80 -2.45
N ASN A 677 -3.66 -26.05 -2.78
CA ASN A 677 -3.12 -27.18 -2.03
C ASN A 677 -1.58 -27.15 -2.08
N ASN A 678 -0.93 -27.37 -0.93
CA ASN A 678 0.50 -27.19 -0.72
C ASN A 678 1.01 -25.75 -0.91
N GLY A 679 0.12 -24.77 -1.07
CA GLY A 679 0.47 -23.35 -1.06
C GLY A 679 0.88 -22.88 0.34
N ASN A 680 1.64 -21.80 0.39
CA ASN A 680 2.15 -21.19 1.61
C ASN A 680 1.43 -19.87 1.92
N MET A 681 1.09 -19.67 3.18
CA MET A 681 0.54 -18.40 3.65
C MET A 681 1.34 -17.87 4.83
N VAL A 682 1.52 -16.56 4.91
CA VAL A 682 2.02 -15.86 6.10
C VAL A 682 1.13 -14.68 6.43
N PHE A 683 0.54 -14.71 7.62
CA PHE A 683 -0.18 -13.58 8.19
C PHE A 683 0.48 -13.07 9.46
N LEU A 684 0.38 -11.74 9.67
CA LEU A 684 0.69 -11.11 10.94
C LEU A 684 -0.58 -11.17 11.80
N LEU A 685 -0.49 -11.78 12.97
CA LEU A 685 -1.66 -12.06 13.81
C LEU A 685 -1.37 -11.79 15.28
N PRO A 686 -2.39 -11.54 16.13
CA PRO A 686 -2.22 -11.47 17.56
C PRO A 686 -1.68 -12.79 18.14
N ALA A 687 -0.68 -12.71 19.01
CA ALA A 687 -0.10 -13.88 19.68
C ALA A 687 -1.14 -14.65 20.54
N SER A 688 -2.23 -14.00 20.92
CA SER A 688 -3.34 -14.58 21.67
C SER A 688 -3.99 -15.75 20.93
N PHE A 689 -3.97 -15.80 19.59
CA PHE A 689 -4.55 -16.90 18.81
C PHE A 689 -3.93 -18.26 19.15
N LEU A 690 -2.66 -18.27 19.49
CA LEU A 690 -1.95 -19.47 19.91
C LEU A 690 -1.95 -19.68 21.43
N LYS A 691 -1.80 -18.60 22.20
CA LYS A 691 -1.47 -18.67 23.64
C LYS A 691 -2.66 -18.45 24.59
N SER A 692 -3.77 -17.83 24.12
CA SER A 692 -4.91 -17.55 25.00
C SER A 692 -5.75 -18.80 25.27
N THR A 693 -6.26 -18.91 26.50
CA THR A 693 -7.25 -19.94 26.86
C THR A 693 -8.65 -19.56 26.40
N LYS A 694 -8.95 -18.25 26.27
CA LYS A 694 -10.19 -17.71 25.74
C LYS A 694 -9.88 -16.88 24.52
N GLY A 695 -10.66 -17.04 23.47
CA GLY A 695 -10.35 -16.46 22.17
C GLY A 695 -9.15 -17.11 21.51
N GLY A 696 -9.32 -17.71 20.36
CA GLY A 696 -8.31 -18.48 19.64
C GLY A 696 -8.44 -19.99 19.78
N GLU A 697 -9.33 -20.53 20.61
CA GLU A 697 -9.58 -21.97 20.69
C GLU A 697 -10.01 -22.51 19.31
N GLY A 698 -10.99 -21.86 18.68
CA GLY A 698 -11.43 -22.21 17.34
C GLY A 698 -10.35 -22.08 16.26
N PHE A 699 -9.47 -21.08 16.37
CA PHE A 699 -8.33 -20.94 15.46
C PHE A 699 -7.42 -22.16 15.47
N ARG A 700 -7.18 -22.77 16.63
CA ARG A 700 -6.32 -23.95 16.81
C ARG A 700 -6.93 -25.27 16.35
N LYS A 701 -8.13 -25.26 15.77
CA LYS A 701 -8.74 -26.42 15.10
C LYS A 701 -7.89 -26.88 13.90
N LEU A 702 -7.28 -25.95 13.16
CA LEU A 702 -6.34 -26.16 12.06
C LEU A 702 -6.86 -27.10 10.96
N SER A 703 -8.16 -27.10 10.73
CA SER A 703 -8.81 -27.85 9.67
C SER A 703 -10.11 -27.20 9.22
N ILE A 704 -10.46 -27.40 7.96
CA ILE A 704 -11.68 -26.90 7.33
C ILE A 704 -12.50 -28.09 6.90
N THR A 705 -13.76 -28.16 7.36
CA THR A 705 -14.69 -29.22 6.95
C THR A 705 -15.65 -28.67 5.90
N ARG A 706 -15.64 -29.23 4.70
CA ARG A 706 -16.54 -28.85 3.60
C ARG A 706 -17.09 -30.09 2.90
N PHE A 707 -18.40 -30.12 2.66
CA PHE A 707 -19.09 -31.21 1.97
C PHE A 707 -18.66 -32.57 2.47
N GLY A 708 -18.47 -32.71 3.78
CA GLY A 708 -18.00 -33.98 4.40
C GLY A 708 -16.49 -34.27 4.24
N GLN A 709 -15.75 -33.45 3.54
CA GLN A 709 -14.29 -33.54 3.42
C GLN A 709 -13.60 -32.64 4.43
N ASN A 710 -12.57 -33.17 5.08
CA ASN A 710 -11.73 -32.43 6.01
C ASN A 710 -10.41 -32.02 5.31
N VAL A 711 -10.18 -30.73 5.14
CA VAL A 711 -8.94 -30.17 4.59
C VAL A 711 -8.10 -29.66 5.76
N PRO A 712 -7.03 -30.35 6.13
CA PRO A 712 -6.15 -29.89 7.19
C PRO A 712 -5.25 -28.74 6.70
N PHE A 713 -4.72 -27.98 7.64
CA PHE A 713 -3.61 -27.08 7.38
C PHE A 713 -2.66 -27.05 8.58
N ARG A 714 -1.39 -26.84 8.32
CA ARG A 714 -0.33 -26.88 9.31
C ARG A 714 0.25 -25.51 9.54
N ILE A 715 0.46 -25.14 10.79
CA ILE A 715 1.37 -24.07 11.14
C ILE A 715 2.79 -24.64 11.05
N ASP A 716 3.53 -24.17 10.05
CA ASP A 716 4.86 -24.64 9.69
C ASP A 716 5.97 -23.90 10.45
N ALA A 717 5.77 -22.61 10.71
CA ALA A 717 6.67 -21.76 11.50
C ALA A 717 5.90 -20.64 12.18
N VAL A 718 6.43 -20.18 13.31
CA VAL A 718 5.94 -18.98 14.02
C VAL A 718 7.14 -18.12 14.40
N ASP A 719 7.11 -16.86 14.00
CA ASP A 719 8.03 -15.83 14.44
C ASP A 719 7.30 -14.89 15.40
N ASP A 720 7.62 -14.98 16.69
CA ASP A 720 6.96 -14.25 17.77
C ASP A 720 7.72 -12.94 18.06
N PHE A 721 7.13 -11.82 17.68
CA PHE A 721 7.65 -10.48 17.89
C PHE A 721 7.08 -9.78 19.15
N SER A 722 6.42 -10.51 20.04
CA SER A 722 5.83 -9.94 21.28
C SER A 722 6.84 -9.18 22.15
N ASN A 723 8.13 -9.52 22.04
CA ASN A 723 9.22 -8.85 22.75
C ASN A 723 9.93 -7.76 21.92
N VAL A 724 9.48 -7.55 20.68
CA VAL A 724 9.89 -6.45 19.82
C VAL A 724 8.75 -5.43 19.80
N LYS A 725 9.05 -4.14 19.90
CA LYS A 725 8.01 -3.09 19.80
C LYS A 725 7.57 -2.91 18.34
N LEU A 726 6.82 -3.86 17.81
CA LEU A 726 6.25 -3.81 16.47
C LEU A 726 4.90 -3.09 16.49
N PHE A 727 3.95 -3.63 17.25
CA PHE A 727 2.63 -3.05 17.46
C PHE A 727 2.34 -2.93 18.96
N THR A 728 1.24 -2.28 19.32
CA THR A 728 0.75 -2.21 20.71
C THR A 728 0.27 -3.57 21.22
N ILE A 729 -0.19 -4.44 20.30
CA ILE A 729 -0.65 -5.80 20.59
C ILE A 729 0.50 -6.77 20.33
N PRO A 730 0.76 -7.75 21.23
CA PRO A 730 1.72 -8.82 21.00
C PRO A 730 1.42 -9.57 19.70
N THR A 731 2.40 -9.62 18.80
CA THR A 731 2.22 -10.04 17.40
C THR A 731 3.11 -11.20 17.05
N VAL A 732 2.57 -12.10 16.22
CA VAL A 732 3.29 -13.23 15.61
C VAL A 732 3.13 -13.20 14.08
N ALA A 733 4.18 -13.60 13.35
CA ALA A 733 4.06 -13.99 11.96
C ALA A 733 3.88 -15.51 11.90
N ILE A 734 2.77 -15.96 11.35
CA ILE A 734 2.42 -17.39 11.29
C ILE A 734 2.50 -17.88 9.84
N LYS A 735 3.36 -18.88 9.61
CA LYS A 735 3.40 -19.57 8.32
C LYS A 735 2.48 -20.78 8.34
N ILE A 736 1.58 -20.87 7.37
CA ILE A 736 0.61 -21.95 7.19
C ILE A 736 0.83 -22.62 5.84
N ILE A 737 0.65 -23.95 5.81
CA ILE A 737 0.65 -24.78 4.59
C ILE A 737 -0.69 -25.52 4.53
N LYS A 738 -1.43 -25.37 3.42
CA LYS A 738 -2.72 -26.03 3.17
C LYS A 738 -2.53 -27.48 2.76
N GLY A 739 -3.42 -28.34 3.19
CA GLY A 739 -3.44 -29.77 2.82
C GLY A 739 -2.48 -30.65 3.61
N VAL A 740 -1.84 -30.12 4.65
CA VAL A 740 -0.88 -30.84 5.50
C VAL A 740 -1.39 -30.85 6.94
N GLU A 741 -1.37 -31.99 7.59
CA GLU A 741 -1.78 -32.11 9.00
C GLU A 741 -0.77 -31.50 9.96
N MET A 742 -1.29 -30.95 11.07
CA MET A 742 -0.47 -30.39 12.14
C MET A 742 0.17 -31.49 12.95
N VAL A 743 1.47 -31.39 13.14
CA VAL A 743 2.28 -32.34 13.95
C VAL A 743 2.85 -31.62 15.16
N TYR A 744 2.78 -32.25 16.32
CA TYR A 744 3.33 -31.75 17.58
C TYR A 744 4.42 -32.65 18.15
N PRO A 745 5.43 -32.08 18.83
CA PRO A 745 5.69 -30.67 19.00
C PRO A 745 6.15 -30.02 17.70
N MET A 746 5.75 -28.75 17.50
CA MET A 746 6.28 -27.92 16.43
C MET A 746 7.57 -27.25 16.92
N ASN A 747 8.67 -27.46 16.20
CA ASN A 747 10.01 -27.02 16.63
C ASN A 747 10.49 -25.73 15.95
N ALA A 748 9.64 -25.07 15.16
CA ALA A 748 9.97 -23.84 14.43
C ALA A 748 9.28 -22.59 15.04
N TYR A 749 9.24 -22.51 16.37
CA TYR A 749 8.72 -21.35 17.09
C TYR A 749 9.87 -20.45 17.53
N LYS A 750 10.05 -19.30 16.88
CA LYS A 750 11.12 -18.34 17.15
C LYS A 750 10.59 -17.16 17.96
N VAL A 751 11.19 -16.88 19.10
CA VAL A 751 10.89 -15.70 19.91
C VAL A 751 11.95 -14.65 19.68
N TRP A 752 11.58 -13.57 19.03
CA TRP A 752 12.47 -12.46 18.69
C TRP A 752 12.57 -11.45 19.83
N LYS A 753 13.78 -10.96 20.09
CA LYS A 753 14.09 -9.96 21.14
C LYS A 753 15.07 -8.93 20.59
N GLN A 754 14.94 -7.66 21.00
CA GLN A 754 15.94 -6.65 20.65
C GLN A 754 17.23 -6.85 21.45
N ILE A 755 18.36 -6.66 20.79
CA ILE A 755 19.69 -6.66 21.42
C ILE A 755 19.87 -5.33 22.16
N GLY A 756 20.18 -5.39 23.45
CA GLY A 756 20.39 -4.20 24.28
C GLY A 756 19.09 -3.50 24.69
N LYS A 757 19.10 -2.16 24.68
CA LYS A 757 17.93 -1.34 25.11
C LYS A 757 16.86 -1.35 24.02
N LYS A 758 15.60 -1.62 24.40
CA LYS A 758 14.46 -1.56 23.48
C LYS A 758 14.28 -0.15 22.92
N THR A 759 14.45 0.01 21.63
CA THR A 759 14.23 1.26 20.89
C THR A 759 13.14 1.07 19.86
N LEU A 760 12.51 2.16 19.46
CA LEU A 760 11.58 2.12 18.32
C LEU A 760 12.41 1.83 17.06
N ILE A 761 11.94 0.87 16.26
CA ILE A 761 12.55 0.54 14.97
C ILE A 761 11.87 1.40 13.91
N ASP A 762 12.66 1.99 13.01
CA ASP A 762 12.13 2.76 11.89
C ASP A 762 11.23 1.86 11.02
N SER A 763 10.04 2.35 10.69
CA SER A 763 9.06 1.63 9.86
C SER A 763 9.59 1.28 8.46
N HIS A 764 10.46 2.13 7.91
CA HIS A 764 11.03 1.96 6.57
C HIS A 764 12.44 1.33 6.55
N ALA A 765 12.93 0.87 7.70
CA ALA A 765 14.17 0.10 7.75
C ALA A 765 14.05 -1.18 6.90
N LYS A 766 15.14 -1.64 6.33
CA LYS A 766 15.20 -2.93 5.64
C LYS A 766 15.36 -4.08 6.64
N TRP A 767 14.84 -5.25 6.31
CA TRP A 767 14.93 -6.41 7.20
C TRP A 767 16.37 -6.74 7.64
N ASN A 768 17.33 -6.69 6.72
CA ASN A 768 18.73 -6.96 7.05
C ASN A 768 19.32 -5.98 8.08
N GLU A 769 18.89 -4.72 8.09
CA GLU A 769 19.33 -3.71 9.07
C GLU A 769 18.71 -3.96 10.44
N VAL A 770 17.44 -4.38 10.43
CA VAL A 770 16.68 -4.71 11.65
C VAL A 770 17.14 -6.03 12.23
N ALA A 771 17.36 -7.05 11.40
CA ALA A 771 17.82 -8.37 11.83
C ALA A 771 19.11 -8.31 12.63
N ASN A 772 20.02 -7.41 12.30
CA ASN A 772 21.28 -7.18 13.05
C ASN A 772 21.06 -6.59 14.47
N LYS A 773 19.88 -6.02 14.74
CA LYS A 773 19.47 -5.48 16.05
C LYS A 773 18.62 -6.46 16.85
N LEU A 774 18.32 -7.60 16.28
CA LEU A 774 17.48 -8.63 16.87
C LEU A 774 18.25 -9.93 17.07
N HIS A 775 17.84 -10.70 18.05
CA HIS A 775 18.20 -12.12 18.20
C HIS A 775 16.94 -12.92 18.46
N PHE A 776 16.98 -14.18 18.17
CA PHE A 776 15.86 -15.08 18.46
C PHE A 776 16.29 -16.32 19.23
N GLU A 777 15.35 -16.84 19.98
CA GLU A 777 15.43 -18.13 20.65
C GLU A 777 14.43 -19.08 19.98
N THR A 778 14.87 -20.26 19.61
CA THR A 778 14.00 -21.28 19.02
C THR A 778 13.43 -22.14 20.13
N LEU A 779 12.11 -22.25 20.16
CA LEU A 779 11.35 -23.05 21.11
C LEU A 779 10.56 -24.14 20.39
N SER A 780 10.17 -25.14 21.13
CA SER A 780 9.15 -26.10 20.72
C SER A 780 7.77 -25.67 21.24
N ALA A 781 6.72 -25.90 20.47
CA ALA A 781 5.35 -25.52 20.80
C ALA A 781 4.40 -26.71 20.66
N GLN A 782 3.49 -26.86 21.63
CA GLN A 782 2.43 -27.87 21.60
C GLN A 782 1.22 -27.42 22.43
N PRO A 783 0.04 -28.02 22.22
CA PRO A 783 -1.10 -27.85 23.13
C PRO A 783 -0.73 -28.18 24.58
N VAL A 784 -1.24 -27.40 25.53
CA VAL A 784 -1.07 -27.66 26.98
C VAL A 784 -1.74 -28.97 27.39
N ASP A 785 -2.89 -29.26 26.79
CA ASP A 785 -3.58 -30.54 26.97
C ASP A 785 -3.37 -31.41 25.73
N GLY A 786 -2.62 -32.49 25.87
CA GLY A 786 -2.36 -33.45 24.77
C GLY A 786 -3.61 -34.13 24.23
N ASN A 787 -4.71 -34.17 24.99
CA ASN A 787 -5.99 -34.72 24.55
C ASN A 787 -6.88 -33.69 23.86
N ASP A 788 -6.60 -32.38 24.03
CA ASP A 788 -7.31 -31.30 23.39
C ASP A 788 -6.35 -30.48 22.52
N LYS A 789 -6.26 -30.81 21.24
CA LYS A 789 -5.41 -30.09 20.27
C LYS A 789 -5.77 -28.61 20.10
N GLN A 790 -6.95 -28.18 20.55
CA GLN A 790 -7.40 -26.78 20.52
C GLN A 790 -7.02 -26.02 21.79
N SER A 791 -6.49 -26.70 22.81
CA SER A 791 -5.99 -26.02 24.01
C SER A 791 -4.87 -25.03 23.66
N SER A 792 -4.65 -24.03 24.54
CA SER A 792 -3.60 -23.02 24.34
C SER A 792 -2.23 -23.66 24.18
N TRP A 793 -1.36 -23.06 23.37
CA TRP A 793 -0.02 -23.57 23.15
C TRP A 793 0.93 -23.22 24.29
N LEU A 794 1.69 -24.20 24.71
CA LEU A 794 2.86 -24.07 25.56
C LEU A 794 4.10 -23.99 24.69
N THR A 795 5.00 -23.06 24.99
CA THR A 795 6.26 -22.88 24.28
C THR A 795 7.43 -23.01 25.25
N LEU A 796 8.31 -23.99 25.04
CA LEU A 796 9.47 -24.26 25.87
C LEU A 796 10.67 -24.73 25.03
N PRO A 797 11.91 -24.53 25.51
CA PRO A 797 13.10 -25.08 24.88
C PRO A 797 13.12 -26.61 24.89
N ASP A 798 12.58 -27.22 25.94
CA ASP A 798 12.54 -28.68 26.14
C ASP A 798 11.10 -29.12 26.43
N MET A 799 10.48 -29.79 25.47
CA MET A 799 9.15 -30.36 25.60
C MET A 799 9.12 -31.69 26.37
N GLU A 800 10.22 -32.40 26.45
CA GLU A 800 10.27 -33.65 27.23
C GLU A 800 10.00 -33.36 28.71
N PHE A 801 10.59 -32.32 29.23
CA PHE A 801 10.30 -31.86 30.60
C PHE A 801 8.84 -31.47 30.75
N ALA A 802 8.29 -30.69 29.81
CA ALA A 802 6.89 -30.27 29.83
C ALA A 802 5.95 -31.47 29.84
N ASN A 803 6.19 -32.49 29.01
CA ASN A 803 5.38 -33.69 28.94
C ASN A 803 5.40 -34.49 30.25
N LYS A 804 6.55 -34.55 30.95
CA LYS A 804 6.65 -35.14 32.27
C LYS A 804 5.82 -34.40 33.31
N VAL A 805 5.76 -33.08 33.27
CA VAL A 805 4.99 -32.21 34.20
C VAL A 805 3.50 -32.25 33.92
N LEU A 806 3.13 -32.30 32.61
CA LEU A 806 1.75 -32.26 32.15
C LEU A 806 1.07 -33.66 32.12
N ASP A 807 1.82 -34.72 32.39
CA ASP A 807 1.30 -36.09 32.41
C ASP A 807 0.16 -36.20 33.43
N SER A 808 -1.06 -36.33 32.92
CA SER A 808 -2.28 -36.39 33.73
C SER A 808 -2.45 -37.74 34.45
N SER A 809 -1.65 -38.77 34.10
CA SER A 809 -1.64 -40.05 34.75
C SER A 809 -0.96 -40.01 36.14
N LYS A 810 -0.20 -38.96 36.40
CA LYS A 810 0.53 -38.79 37.66
C LYS A 810 -0.22 -37.89 38.67
N PRO A 811 -0.14 -38.18 39.97
CA PRO A 811 -0.78 -37.37 41.00
C PRO A 811 -0.17 -35.95 41.01
N ARG A 812 -1.05 -34.93 41.03
CA ARG A 812 -0.64 -33.55 41.21
C ARG A 812 -0.51 -33.21 42.69
N TYR A 813 0.68 -32.91 43.16
CA TYR A 813 0.97 -32.50 44.55
C TYR A 813 0.62 -31.05 44.83
N TYR A 814 0.53 -30.22 43.76
CA TYR A 814 0.23 -28.78 43.90
C TYR A 814 -0.87 -28.38 42.93
N SER A 815 -1.76 -27.51 43.36
CA SER A 815 -2.77 -26.88 42.55
C SER A 815 -2.61 -25.36 42.64
N GLY A 816 -2.26 -24.74 41.52
CA GLY A 816 -2.26 -23.29 41.41
C GLY A 816 -3.69 -22.78 41.17
N ARG A 817 -4.10 -21.78 41.91
CA ARG A 817 -5.37 -21.08 41.71
C ARG A 817 -5.08 -19.62 41.45
N LYS A 818 -5.79 -19.04 40.48
CA LYS A 818 -5.76 -17.60 40.26
C LYS A 818 -6.37 -16.92 41.49
N GLY A 819 -5.65 -15.97 42.08
CA GLY A 819 -6.17 -15.18 43.19
C GLY A 819 -7.32 -14.26 42.74
N ILE A 820 -7.73 -13.36 43.61
CA ILE A 820 -8.78 -12.37 43.30
C ILE A 820 -8.25 -11.45 42.18
N GLU A 821 -8.97 -11.41 41.08
CA GLU A 821 -8.75 -10.47 40.01
C GLU A 821 -9.79 -9.35 40.13
N PRO A 822 -9.38 -8.10 40.44
CA PRO A 822 -10.33 -7.00 40.68
C PRO A 822 -10.97 -6.47 39.39
N ALA A 823 -10.68 -7.06 38.17
CA ALA A 823 -11.35 -6.84 36.93
C ALA A 823 -11.78 -5.38 36.64
N GLY A 824 -10.87 -4.43 36.75
CA GLY A 824 -11.16 -3.00 36.57
C GLY A 824 -11.56 -2.27 37.85
N ALA A 825 -11.95 -3.00 38.91
CA ALA A 825 -12.32 -2.43 40.20
C ALA A 825 -11.13 -2.17 41.14
N LYS A 826 -9.93 -1.99 40.59
CA LYS A 826 -8.68 -1.78 41.40
C LYS A 826 -8.78 -0.63 42.41
N GLY A 827 -9.61 0.37 42.16
CA GLY A 827 -9.85 1.49 43.06
C GLY A 827 -10.88 1.22 44.16
N ILE A 828 -11.61 0.09 44.08
CA ILE A 828 -12.69 -0.28 45.02
C ILE A 828 -12.11 -1.13 46.18
N TYR A 829 -11.03 -1.88 45.91
CA TYR A 829 -10.41 -2.79 46.87
C TYR A 829 -9.21 -2.16 47.60
N LEU A 830 -9.31 -0.90 47.97
CA LEU A 830 -8.30 -0.29 48.86
C LEU A 830 -8.57 -0.76 50.27
N LEU A 831 -7.71 -1.64 50.75
CA LEU A 831 -7.89 -2.27 52.06
C LEU A 831 -7.08 -1.52 53.13
N LYS A 832 -7.65 -1.32 54.30
CA LYS A 832 -6.92 -0.91 55.48
C LYS A 832 -5.99 -2.04 55.93
N LYS A 833 -5.02 -1.74 56.77
CA LYS A 833 -4.08 -2.73 57.35
C LYS A 833 -4.83 -3.91 57.94
N PRO A 834 -4.59 -5.15 57.48
CA PRO A 834 -5.31 -6.31 57.97
C PRO A 834 -5.04 -6.55 59.45
N ILE A 835 -6.09 -6.89 60.21
CA ILE A 835 -6.02 -7.25 61.63
C ILE A 835 -6.07 -8.79 61.70
N ARG A 836 -5.08 -9.40 62.35
CA ARG A 836 -5.01 -10.84 62.49
C ARG A 836 -6.02 -11.27 63.58
N CYS A 837 -6.97 -12.10 63.21
CA CYS A 837 -7.93 -12.71 64.12
C CYS A 837 -7.48 -14.11 64.52
N ARG A 838 -8.14 -14.70 65.55
CA ARG A 838 -7.94 -16.11 65.95
C ARG A 838 -8.26 -17.05 64.80
N ASP A 839 -7.65 -18.23 64.77
CA ASP A 839 -7.85 -19.29 63.76
C ASP A 839 -7.29 -19.01 62.36
N GLY A 840 -6.25 -18.17 62.22
CA GLY A 840 -5.61 -17.90 60.92
C GLY A 840 -6.41 -17.00 59.95
N LEU A 841 -7.54 -16.49 60.36
CA LEU A 841 -8.33 -15.52 59.61
C LEU A 841 -7.79 -14.10 59.77
N MET A 842 -8.02 -13.27 58.79
CA MET A 842 -7.70 -11.84 58.82
C MET A 842 -8.98 -11.04 58.64
N LEU A 843 -9.21 -10.07 59.49
CA LEU A 843 -10.25 -9.07 59.30
C LEU A 843 -9.68 -8.00 58.36
N ILE A 844 -10.36 -7.79 57.24
CA ILE A 844 -9.99 -6.83 56.22
C ILE A 844 -11.12 -5.82 56.11
N GLU A 845 -10.78 -4.55 56.26
CA GLU A 845 -11.71 -3.44 56.12
C GLU A 845 -11.41 -2.68 54.82
N ASN A 846 -12.46 -2.44 54.00
CA ASN A 846 -12.31 -1.70 52.79
C ASN A 846 -12.28 -0.17 53.04
N CYS A 847 -11.42 0.56 52.34
CA CYS A 847 -11.43 2.01 52.37
C CYS A 847 -12.54 2.56 51.49
N ILE A 848 -13.65 2.97 52.06
CA ILE A 848 -14.87 3.39 51.35
C ILE A 848 -14.75 4.80 50.75
N GLU A 849 -13.77 5.62 51.16
CA GLU A 849 -13.67 7.00 50.71
C GLU A 849 -12.99 7.11 49.32
N ARG A 850 -13.78 7.47 48.31
CA ARG A 850 -13.33 7.77 46.94
C ARG A 850 -12.33 8.95 46.83
N GLN A 851 -12.21 9.81 47.79
CA GLN A 851 -11.41 11.03 47.76
C GLN A 851 -9.89 10.81 47.88
N ARG A 852 -9.42 9.64 48.27
CA ARG A 852 -7.98 9.37 48.48
C ARG A 852 -7.23 8.70 47.32
N ARG A 853 -7.79 8.74 46.13
CA ARG A 853 -7.10 8.17 44.96
C ARG A 853 -5.78 8.85 44.60
N LYS A 854 -5.59 10.12 45.03
CA LYS A 854 -4.37 10.89 44.78
C LYS A 854 -3.21 10.58 45.75
N ASP A 855 -3.49 10.01 46.88
CA ASP A 855 -2.48 9.76 47.91
C ASP A 855 -1.80 8.38 47.81
N PHE A 856 -2.19 7.55 46.83
CA PHE A 856 -1.70 6.19 46.59
C PHE A 856 -1.13 5.94 45.17
N LEU A 857 -1.00 6.96 44.36
CA LEU A 857 -0.25 6.99 43.12
C LEU A 857 1.01 7.82 43.33
#